data_994e490c33b58dd4cb6969512d2bc8fe
#
_entry.id   994e490c33b58dd4cb6969512d2bc8fe
#
_cell.length_a   1.000
_cell.length_b   1.000
_cell.length_c   1.000
_cell.angle_alpha   90.00
_cell.angle_beta   90.00
_cell.angle_gamma   90.00
#
_symmetry.space_group_name_H-M   'P 1'
#
loop_
_entity.id
_entity.type
_entity.pdbx_description
1 polymer ?
#
loop_
_entity_poly.entity_id
_entity_poly.type
_entity_poly.pdbx_seq_one_letter_code
_entity_poly.pdbx_strand_id
1 'polypeptide(L)'
;MASVLTLAGGVAFAPAASAAPATPAPAIDYFADSFDGLRAGSVFTPVTFERFERLLERDGTYAFLIGGPADPTTAATVAAIDEAAQAHGIDTVYAFDPRLDGAGLDIRTTASAPLRALYTRLSDTLNRDTEPAFGDPSTDPYLFIYDRSHTVGGAEDRIVAQLSGAQDAASIDLDAYRLELDALFSQVAQTDEQSQFEFFRDAMNQRHAATYADASLFGGDIFTAADGASFVLQSVTYPELVNILESDGEHVILFGGTWCHNTRAVVQRVNRAAAAAGVETVYVFDLKLDGLSNAPAHIRDSASEFSYLYGDLVAQHLPGLRTQYEPAVSAGQRVDYFPGGDTGAPRTTARKLQVPYLISYDRSAAAPITRDWLRENADGSVTEYMTEWWWVSGLPGKNSRNLAPEAWAAQQEQNWAFAAEGVAKIDAFFGLAGAPAAPATPLATVTGDTVTVTWAAPADGGSALTRYELALDGGAPVVVPASVRSHTLAGVAPGAHAVTVTAFNHLGSAVSAPAQLRVEAPPRVPALTVDGQLHPGGTISVRGSGFAAGAVSVEIHSTPQALGTATAAPDGTFTLRATLPTSLPSGAHSIVVFAGGVEIARTAIALTAAPDDGSGAGATSGGGLAATGGPGIPIIALGAAALLLLGGAALLLRRRSRA
;
A
#
# COMPACT_ATOMS: atom_id res chain seq x y z
N MET A 1 22.88 -33.17 39.01
CA MET A 1 23.44 -32.35 37.93
C MET A 1 22.69 -32.73 36.64
N ALA A 2 21.64 -32.00 36.32
CA ALA A 2 20.84 -32.21 35.11
C ALA A 2 21.05 -30.98 34.21
N SER A 3 21.67 -31.21 33.08
CA SER A 3 21.86 -30.17 32.03
C SER A 3 20.55 -29.98 31.29
N VAL A 4 20.02 -28.76 31.32
CA VAL A 4 18.90 -28.34 30.52
C VAL A 4 19.46 -27.85 29.17
N LEU A 5 19.14 -28.58 28.09
CA LEU A 5 19.42 -28.23 26.73
C LEU A 5 18.24 -27.41 26.20
N THR A 6 18.38 -26.11 26.08
CA THR A 6 17.39 -25.24 25.40
C THR A 6 17.61 -25.33 23.90
N LEU A 7 16.71 -26.03 23.18
CA LEU A 7 16.57 -25.93 21.72
C LEU A 7 15.85 -24.63 21.37
N ALA A 8 16.57 -23.67 20.81
CA ALA A 8 15.97 -22.54 20.10
C ALA A 8 15.58 -23.01 18.69
N GLY A 9 14.30 -23.37 18.53
CA GLY A 9 13.71 -23.66 17.22
C GLY A 9 13.43 -22.36 16.48
N GLY A 10 14.30 -21.95 15.59
CA GLY A 10 14.00 -20.91 14.59
C GLY A 10 13.00 -21.47 13.58
N VAL A 11 11.78 -20.95 13.58
CA VAL A 11 10.81 -21.21 12.50
C VAL A 11 11.27 -20.40 11.29
N ALA A 12 11.93 -21.07 10.35
CA ALA A 12 12.17 -20.50 9.03
C ALA A 12 10.83 -20.49 8.27
N PHE A 13 10.23 -19.30 8.10
CA PHE A 13 9.17 -19.12 7.13
C PHE A 13 9.80 -19.26 5.73
N ALA A 14 9.47 -20.33 5.04
CA ALA A 14 9.73 -20.43 3.62
C ALA A 14 8.93 -19.29 2.92
N PRO A 15 9.53 -18.57 1.94
CA PRO A 15 8.76 -17.62 1.14
C PRO A 15 7.67 -18.41 0.43
N ALA A 16 6.42 -17.95 0.56
CA ALA A 16 5.32 -18.47 -0.24
C ALA A 16 5.73 -18.32 -1.71
N ALA A 17 5.83 -19.44 -2.41
CA ALA A 17 6.00 -19.43 -3.85
C ALA A 17 4.81 -18.66 -4.44
N SER A 18 5.09 -17.55 -5.14
CA SER A 18 4.10 -16.88 -5.97
C SER A 18 3.58 -17.94 -6.94
N ALA A 19 2.33 -18.35 -6.77
CA ALA A 19 1.69 -19.23 -7.76
C ALA A 19 1.70 -18.47 -9.09
N ALA A 20 2.13 -19.12 -10.15
CA ALA A 20 1.96 -18.59 -11.50
C ALA A 20 0.46 -18.28 -11.69
N PRO A 21 0.11 -17.19 -12.39
CA PRO A 21 -1.28 -16.91 -12.69
C PRO A 21 -1.90 -18.15 -13.34
N ALA A 22 -3.05 -18.58 -12.82
CA ALA A 22 -3.82 -19.66 -13.45
C ALA A 22 -4.18 -19.19 -14.87
N THR A 23 -4.32 -20.15 -15.80
CA THR A 23 -4.80 -19.84 -17.14
C THR A 23 -6.19 -19.21 -17.01
N PRO A 24 -6.43 -18.00 -17.57
CA PRO A 24 -7.73 -17.35 -17.46
C PRO A 24 -8.83 -18.27 -17.98
N ALA A 25 -9.97 -18.31 -17.29
CA ALA A 25 -11.15 -18.96 -17.81
C ALA A 25 -11.64 -18.21 -19.06
N PRO A 26 -12.20 -18.89 -20.07
CA PRO A 26 -12.80 -18.25 -21.22
C PRO A 26 -13.94 -17.31 -20.78
N ALA A 27 -14.18 -16.25 -21.54
CA ALA A 27 -15.31 -15.36 -21.31
C ALA A 27 -16.62 -16.16 -21.30
N ILE A 28 -17.49 -15.88 -20.32
CA ILE A 28 -18.76 -16.56 -20.16
C ILE A 28 -19.80 -15.90 -21.05
N ASP A 29 -20.52 -16.69 -21.81
CA ASP A 29 -21.67 -16.24 -22.60
C ASP A 29 -22.96 -16.58 -21.83
N TYR A 30 -23.41 -15.63 -21.02
CA TYR A 30 -24.60 -15.79 -20.17
C TYR A 30 -25.84 -16.19 -20.93
N PHE A 31 -26.05 -15.66 -22.16
CA PHE A 31 -27.21 -16.03 -22.97
C PHE A 31 -27.14 -17.47 -23.48
N ALA A 32 -25.96 -17.86 -23.97
CA ALA A 32 -25.77 -19.26 -24.40
C ALA A 32 -25.93 -20.25 -23.23
N ASP A 33 -25.51 -19.87 -22.03
CA ASP A 33 -25.64 -20.70 -20.82
C ASP A 33 -27.06 -20.72 -20.26
N SER A 34 -27.86 -19.67 -20.51
CA SER A 34 -29.19 -19.50 -19.91
C SER A 34 -30.34 -19.95 -20.79
N PHE A 35 -30.12 -20.12 -22.12
CA PHE A 35 -31.18 -20.45 -23.07
C PHE A 35 -30.85 -21.72 -23.85
N ASP A 36 -31.70 -22.75 -23.73
CA ASP A 36 -31.58 -23.98 -24.51
C ASP A 36 -31.64 -23.69 -26.01
N GLY A 37 -30.66 -24.18 -26.74
CA GLY A 37 -30.58 -24.03 -28.19
C GLY A 37 -29.92 -22.79 -28.73
N LEU A 38 -29.58 -21.84 -27.89
CA LEU A 38 -28.74 -20.69 -28.26
C LEU A 38 -27.27 -21.11 -28.26
N ARG A 39 -26.48 -20.59 -29.20
CA ARG A 39 -25.04 -20.89 -29.32
C ARG A 39 -24.21 -19.75 -28.81
N ALA A 40 -23.01 -20.04 -28.36
CA ALA A 40 -22.03 -19.03 -28.02
C ALA A 40 -21.73 -18.12 -29.21
N GLY A 41 -21.59 -16.83 -28.95
CA GLY A 41 -21.42 -15.83 -30.00
C GLY A 41 -22.74 -15.37 -30.63
N SER A 42 -23.86 -15.50 -29.90
CA SER A 42 -25.13 -14.89 -30.26
C SER A 42 -25.04 -13.36 -30.31
N VAL A 43 -26.03 -12.70 -30.94
CA VAL A 43 -26.07 -11.23 -31.03
C VAL A 43 -26.41 -10.56 -29.69
N PHE A 44 -26.76 -11.32 -28.67
CA PHE A 44 -27.26 -10.74 -27.41
C PHE A 44 -26.14 -10.26 -26.49
N THR A 45 -26.30 -9.01 -26.04
CA THR A 45 -25.47 -8.41 -25.02
C THR A 45 -26.34 -8.03 -23.81
N PRO A 46 -26.23 -8.75 -22.69
CA PRO A 46 -26.92 -8.34 -21.45
C PRO A 46 -26.47 -6.95 -21.04
N VAL A 47 -27.41 -6.16 -20.54
CA VAL A 47 -27.11 -4.80 -20.07
C VAL A 47 -27.64 -4.58 -18.65
N THR A 48 -26.79 -3.94 -17.83
CA THR A 48 -27.22 -3.45 -16.54
C THR A 48 -28.23 -2.31 -16.73
N PHE A 49 -29.02 -2.03 -15.71
CA PHE A 49 -29.96 -0.91 -15.73
C PHE A 49 -29.27 0.41 -16.13
N GLU A 50 -28.12 0.74 -15.53
CA GLU A 50 -27.38 1.95 -15.85
C GLU A 50 -26.93 1.97 -17.32
N ARG A 51 -26.43 0.85 -17.85
CA ARG A 51 -25.99 0.80 -19.25
C ARG A 51 -27.17 0.94 -20.21
N PHE A 52 -28.31 0.29 -19.92
CA PHE A 52 -29.53 0.44 -20.69
C PHE A 52 -30.01 1.89 -20.73
N GLU A 53 -30.12 2.55 -19.58
CA GLU A 53 -30.50 3.98 -19.46
C GLU A 53 -29.58 4.87 -20.31
N ARG A 54 -28.27 4.65 -20.24
CA ARG A 54 -27.28 5.42 -21.02
C ARG A 54 -27.34 5.17 -22.53
N LEU A 55 -27.67 3.95 -22.95
CA LEU A 55 -27.91 3.67 -24.35
C LEU A 55 -29.13 4.44 -24.88
N LEU A 56 -30.20 4.55 -24.08
CA LEU A 56 -31.37 5.36 -24.46
C LEU A 56 -31.11 6.88 -24.52
N GLU A 57 -30.06 7.32 -23.81
CA GLU A 57 -29.63 8.75 -23.86
C GLU A 57 -28.62 9.03 -24.96
N ARG A 58 -28.06 7.99 -25.60
CA ARG A 58 -27.00 8.09 -26.61
C ARG A 58 -27.58 8.30 -28.00
N ASP A 59 -26.90 9.10 -28.83
CA ASP A 59 -27.21 9.21 -30.26
C ASP A 59 -26.79 7.92 -30.98
N GLY A 60 -27.57 7.51 -31.97
CA GLY A 60 -27.36 6.28 -32.75
C GLY A 60 -28.60 5.41 -32.79
N THR A 61 -28.53 4.37 -33.60
CA THR A 61 -29.59 3.36 -33.79
C THR A 61 -29.23 2.06 -33.10
N TYR A 62 -30.05 1.61 -32.17
CA TYR A 62 -29.80 0.44 -31.34
C TYR A 62 -30.95 -0.56 -31.41
N ALA A 63 -30.62 -1.86 -31.38
CA ALA A 63 -31.60 -2.94 -31.23
C ALA A 63 -31.66 -3.36 -29.77
N PHE A 64 -32.89 -3.48 -29.24
CA PHE A 64 -33.15 -3.87 -27.87
C PHE A 64 -34.10 -5.06 -27.79
N LEU A 65 -33.82 -5.94 -26.82
CA LEU A 65 -34.70 -7.00 -26.34
C LEU A 65 -35.07 -6.72 -24.89
N ILE A 66 -36.34 -6.63 -24.56
CA ILE A 66 -36.86 -6.65 -23.19
C ILE A 66 -37.40 -8.04 -22.92
N GLY A 67 -36.81 -8.70 -21.94
CA GLY A 67 -37.11 -10.08 -21.55
C GLY A 67 -35.89 -10.80 -21.05
N GLY A 68 -36.07 -11.91 -20.38
CA GLY A 68 -34.99 -12.69 -19.80
C GLY A 68 -35.34 -14.19 -19.68
N PRO A 69 -34.41 -15.00 -19.11
CA PRO A 69 -34.58 -16.47 -19.03
C PRO A 69 -35.81 -16.93 -18.24
N ALA A 70 -36.28 -16.11 -17.30
CA ALA A 70 -37.48 -16.41 -16.52
C ALA A 70 -38.81 -16.28 -17.34
N ASP A 71 -38.74 -15.65 -18.52
CA ASP A 71 -39.90 -15.55 -19.39
C ASP A 71 -39.96 -16.73 -20.40
N PRO A 72 -41.02 -17.56 -20.38
CA PRO A 72 -41.10 -18.70 -21.24
C PRO A 72 -41.17 -18.38 -22.74
N THR A 73 -41.76 -17.25 -23.10
CA THR A 73 -41.90 -16.83 -24.51
C THR A 73 -40.54 -16.34 -25.04
N THR A 74 -39.80 -15.59 -24.24
CA THR A 74 -38.40 -15.23 -24.55
C THR A 74 -37.56 -16.49 -24.76
N ALA A 75 -37.64 -17.45 -23.85
CA ALA A 75 -36.92 -18.73 -23.97
C ALA A 75 -37.27 -19.51 -25.25
N ALA A 76 -38.51 -19.48 -25.67
CA ALA A 76 -38.99 -20.17 -26.88
C ALA A 76 -38.57 -19.48 -28.20
N THR A 77 -38.26 -18.19 -28.16
CA THR A 77 -38.08 -17.36 -29.38
C THR A 77 -36.67 -16.85 -29.59
N VAL A 78 -35.84 -16.82 -28.52
CA VAL A 78 -34.51 -16.19 -28.55
C VAL A 78 -33.60 -16.69 -29.66
N ALA A 79 -33.63 -18.00 -29.98
CA ALA A 79 -32.85 -18.55 -31.07
C ALA A 79 -33.32 -18.06 -32.46
N ALA A 80 -34.63 -17.88 -32.66
CA ALA A 80 -35.15 -17.30 -33.91
C ALA A 80 -34.82 -15.82 -34.04
N ILE A 81 -34.77 -15.07 -32.91
CA ILE A 81 -34.35 -13.67 -32.91
C ILE A 81 -32.87 -13.57 -33.28
N ASP A 82 -32.01 -14.41 -32.71
CA ASP A 82 -30.58 -14.46 -33.04
C ASP A 82 -30.35 -14.71 -34.53
N GLU A 83 -30.98 -15.77 -35.08
CA GLU A 83 -30.90 -16.13 -36.50
C GLU A 83 -31.33 -14.99 -37.42
N ALA A 84 -32.46 -14.34 -37.12
CA ALA A 84 -32.98 -13.24 -37.93
C ALA A 84 -32.10 -11.98 -37.84
N ALA A 85 -31.65 -11.61 -36.66
CA ALA A 85 -30.76 -10.49 -36.47
C ALA A 85 -29.44 -10.65 -37.23
N GLN A 86 -28.79 -11.83 -37.13
CA GLN A 86 -27.57 -12.14 -37.89
C GLN A 86 -27.83 -12.11 -39.41
N ALA A 87 -28.95 -12.62 -39.88
CA ALA A 87 -29.30 -12.61 -41.31
C ALA A 87 -29.42 -11.17 -41.87
N HIS A 88 -29.78 -10.20 -41.04
CA HIS A 88 -29.91 -8.78 -41.40
C HIS A 88 -28.67 -7.98 -41.04
N GLY A 89 -27.58 -8.59 -40.60
CA GLY A 89 -26.32 -7.90 -40.21
C GLY A 89 -26.45 -7.05 -38.96
N ILE A 90 -27.33 -7.41 -38.06
CA ILE A 90 -27.44 -6.85 -36.71
C ILE A 90 -26.48 -7.62 -35.82
N ASP A 91 -25.34 -7.03 -35.49
CA ASP A 91 -24.28 -7.68 -34.74
C ASP A 91 -24.52 -7.65 -33.21
N THR A 92 -25.34 -6.70 -32.73
CA THR A 92 -25.64 -6.54 -31.31
C THR A 92 -27.12 -6.24 -31.05
N VAL A 93 -27.75 -7.04 -30.19
CA VAL A 93 -29.05 -6.79 -29.58
C VAL A 93 -28.86 -6.66 -28.09
N TYR A 94 -29.08 -5.47 -27.54
CA TYR A 94 -28.95 -5.21 -26.12
C TYR A 94 -30.14 -5.77 -25.35
N ALA A 95 -29.89 -6.74 -24.48
CA ALA A 95 -30.94 -7.43 -23.73
C ALA A 95 -31.03 -6.87 -22.30
N PHE A 96 -32.18 -6.32 -21.99
CA PHE A 96 -32.51 -5.83 -20.65
C PHE A 96 -33.66 -6.65 -20.04
N ASP A 97 -33.37 -7.30 -18.88
CA ASP A 97 -34.41 -7.97 -18.11
C ASP A 97 -34.92 -7.04 -16.99
N PRO A 98 -36.21 -6.62 -17.05
CA PRO A 98 -36.84 -5.85 -15.98
C PRO A 98 -36.93 -6.59 -14.64
N ARG A 99 -36.70 -7.90 -14.62
CA ARG A 99 -36.50 -8.71 -13.43
C ARG A 99 -35.04 -8.61 -13.00
N LEU A 100 -34.71 -7.55 -12.23
CA LEU A 100 -33.32 -7.28 -11.87
C LEU A 100 -32.65 -8.39 -11.04
N ASP A 101 -33.44 -9.27 -10.45
CA ASP A 101 -33.01 -10.49 -9.76
C ASP A 101 -32.88 -11.71 -10.71
N GLY A 102 -33.29 -11.57 -11.96
CA GLY A 102 -33.37 -12.66 -12.93
C GLY A 102 -34.51 -13.64 -12.67
N ALA A 103 -35.43 -13.38 -11.72
CA ALA A 103 -36.44 -14.34 -11.30
C ALA A 103 -37.86 -13.72 -11.23
N GLY A 104 -38.24 -13.17 -10.10
CA GLY A 104 -39.64 -12.84 -9.83
C GLY A 104 -39.95 -11.36 -9.62
N LEU A 105 -38.96 -10.54 -9.31
CA LEU A 105 -39.19 -9.15 -8.95
C LEU A 105 -39.07 -8.22 -10.18
N ASP A 106 -40.17 -8.12 -10.94
CA ASP A 106 -40.26 -7.25 -12.10
C ASP A 106 -40.56 -5.80 -11.69
N ILE A 107 -39.71 -4.86 -12.07
CA ILE A 107 -39.86 -3.43 -11.75
C ILE A 107 -41.06 -2.78 -12.40
N ARG A 108 -41.64 -3.40 -13.44
CA ARG A 108 -42.84 -2.91 -14.16
C ARG A 108 -44.14 -3.17 -13.40
N THR A 109 -44.21 -4.30 -12.68
CA THR A 109 -45.47 -4.78 -12.05
C THR A 109 -45.40 -4.84 -10.54
N THR A 110 -44.27 -4.64 -9.91
CA THR A 110 -44.13 -4.66 -8.44
C THR A 110 -45.10 -3.69 -7.75
N ALA A 111 -45.59 -4.07 -6.57
CA ALA A 111 -46.35 -3.19 -5.70
C ALA A 111 -45.51 -2.06 -5.07
N SER A 112 -44.19 -2.22 -5.08
CA SER A 112 -43.26 -1.25 -4.53
C SER A 112 -43.20 0.03 -5.35
N ALA A 113 -43.68 1.14 -4.79
CA ALA A 113 -43.62 2.44 -5.46
C ALA A 113 -42.16 2.90 -5.74
N PRO A 114 -41.18 2.70 -4.83
CA PRO A 114 -39.78 3.01 -5.14
C PRO A 114 -39.20 2.23 -6.30
N LEU A 115 -39.50 0.93 -6.44
CA LEU A 115 -39.02 0.11 -7.56
C LEU A 115 -39.73 0.48 -8.86
N ARG A 116 -41.03 0.74 -8.83
CA ARG A 116 -41.75 1.25 -10.01
C ARG A 116 -41.20 2.58 -10.52
N ALA A 117 -40.67 3.42 -9.64
CA ALA A 117 -40.01 4.67 -10.06
C ALA A 117 -38.78 4.41 -10.95
N LEU A 118 -38.10 3.26 -10.81
CA LEU A 118 -37.02 2.87 -11.71
C LEU A 118 -37.56 2.62 -13.11
N TYR A 119 -38.63 1.84 -13.22
CA TYR A 119 -39.29 1.62 -14.51
C TYR A 119 -39.77 2.94 -15.12
N THR A 120 -40.41 3.82 -14.36
CA THR A 120 -40.87 5.13 -14.83
C THR A 120 -39.74 5.97 -15.41
N ARG A 121 -38.55 5.93 -14.80
CA ARG A 121 -37.38 6.63 -15.30
C ARG A 121 -36.95 6.17 -16.70
N LEU A 122 -36.95 4.84 -16.93
CA LEU A 122 -36.64 4.28 -18.25
C LEU A 122 -37.73 4.62 -19.26
N SER A 123 -39.00 4.43 -18.91
CA SER A 123 -40.13 4.64 -19.81
C SER A 123 -40.34 6.12 -20.20
N ASP A 124 -39.97 7.07 -19.33
CA ASP A 124 -39.96 8.49 -19.69
C ASP A 124 -38.92 8.79 -20.76
N THR A 125 -37.75 8.14 -20.68
CA THR A 125 -36.70 8.26 -21.72
C THR A 125 -37.14 7.63 -23.04
N LEU A 126 -37.89 6.54 -23.04
CA LEU A 126 -38.43 5.88 -24.23
C LEU A 126 -39.59 6.65 -24.90
N ASN A 127 -40.07 7.73 -24.31
CA ASN A 127 -41.27 8.43 -24.78
C ASN A 127 -42.49 7.50 -24.90
N ARG A 128 -42.76 6.74 -23.86
CA ARG A 128 -43.68 5.58 -23.84
C ARG A 128 -45.15 5.87 -23.91
N ASP A 129 -45.58 7.10 -23.97
CA ASP A 129 -47.02 7.41 -24.19
C ASP A 129 -47.54 6.78 -25.48
N THR A 130 -46.59 6.47 -26.39
CA THR A 130 -46.83 5.76 -27.65
C THR A 130 -46.47 4.27 -27.58
N GLU A 131 -45.82 3.81 -26.50
CA GLU A 131 -45.19 2.46 -26.42
C GLU A 131 -45.61 1.69 -25.14
N PRO A 132 -46.90 1.33 -25.00
CA PRO A 132 -47.39 0.64 -23.80
C PRO A 132 -46.79 -0.78 -23.65
N ALA A 133 -46.26 -1.39 -24.73
CA ALA A 133 -45.68 -2.72 -24.72
C ALA A 133 -44.50 -2.84 -23.76
N PHE A 134 -43.66 -1.81 -23.63
CA PHE A 134 -42.54 -1.82 -22.69
C PHE A 134 -42.95 -2.03 -21.23
N GLY A 135 -44.17 -1.57 -20.87
CA GLY A 135 -44.71 -1.66 -19.51
C GLY A 135 -45.47 -2.94 -19.18
N ASP A 136 -45.74 -3.79 -20.16
CA ASP A 136 -46.57 -4.97 -20.02
C ASP A 136 -45.73 -6.24 -20.16
N PRO A 137 -45.45 -6.99 -19.08
CA PRO A 137 -44.67 -8.23 -19.15
C PRO A 137 -45.29 -9.32 -20.08
N SER A 138 -46.58 -9.23 -20.39
CA SER A 138 -47.22 -10.17 -21.30
C SER A 138 -46.81 -9.95 -22.76
N THR A 139 -46.10 -8.88 -23.06
CA THR A 139 -45.54 -8.59 -24.39
C THR A 139 -44.11 -9.09 -24.58
N ASP A 140 -43.51 -9.67 -23.55
CA ASP A 140 -42.14 -10.21 -23.65
C ASP A 140 -42.09 -11.45 -24.57
N PRO A 141 -41.03 -11.64 -25.38
CA PRO A 141 -39.98 -10.69 -25.60
C PRO A 141 -40.48 -9.46 -26.38
N TYR A 142 -40.22 -8.28 -25.86
CA TYR A 142 -40.48 -7.04 -26.58
C TYR A 142 -39.19 -6.58 -27.29
N LEU A 143 -39.19 -6.61 -28.62
CA LEU A 143 -38.11 -6.20 -29.47
C LEU A 143 -38.39 -4.84 -30.06
N PHE A 144 -37.40 -3.94 -30.06
CA PHE A 144 -37.55 -2.67 -30.73
C PHE A 144 -36.19 -2.14 -31.24
N ILE A 145 -36.30 -1.38 -32.34
CA ILE A 145 -35.22 -0.56 -32.86
C ILE A 145 -35.42 0.86 -32.37
N TYR A 146 -34.43 1.44 -31.76
CA TYR A 146 -34.46 2.74 -31.10
C TYR A 146 -33.48 3.68 -31.75
N ASP A 147 -33.92 4.90 -32.03
CA ASP A 147 -33.07 6.04 -32.41
C ASP A 147 -33.59 7.28 -31.70
N ARG A 148 -32.77 7.84 -30.82
CA ARG A 148 -33.13 9.01 -30.02
C ARG A 148 -33.55 10.22 -30.85
N SER A 149 -33.03 10.34 -32.08
CA SER A 149 -33.31 11.43 -33.01
C SER A 149 -34.51 11.18 -33.94
N HIS A 150 -35.09 9.97 -33.91
CA HIS A 150 -36.19 9.62 -34.77
C HIS A 150 -37.46 10.42 -34.44
N THR A 151 -38.20 10.85 -35.51
CA THR A 151 -39.42 11.63 -35.38
C THR A 151 -40.44 11.17 -36.43
N VAL A 152 -41.71 11.16 -36.04
CA VAL A 152 -42.83 10.90 -36.96
C VAL A 152 -43.72 12.13 -37.00
N GLY A 153 -43.89 12.66 -38.22
CA GLY A 153 -44.71 13.88 -38.39
C GLY A 153 -44.18 15.13 -37.70
N GLY A 154 -42.91 15.15 -37.30
CA GLY A 154 -42.26 16.26 -36.60
C GLY A 154 -42.40 16.17 -35.07
N ALA A 155 -43.03 15.14 -34.55
CA ALA A 155 -43.07 14.83 -33.13
C ALA A 155 -41.98 13.77 -32.80
N GLU A 156 -41.42 13.82 -31.60
CA GLU A 156 -40.51 12.78 -31.13
C GLU A 156 -41.21 11.42 -31.10
N ASP A 157 -40.61 10.45 -31.74
CA ASP A 157 -41.00 9.04 -31.73
C ASP A 157 -39.72 8.22 -31.83
N ARG A 158 -39.15 7.85 -30.71
CA ARG A 158 -37.81 7.23 -30.62
C ARG A 158 -37.78 5.76 -31.01
N ILE A 159 -38.94 5.11 -31.16
CA ILE A 159 -39.06 3.73 -31.61
C ILE A 159 -39.23 3.69 -33.12
N VAL A 160 -38.19 3.27 -33.84
CA VAL A 160 -38.19 3.16 -35.30
C VAL A 160 -39.05 1.99 -35.76
N ALA A 161 -38.95 0.87 -35.09
CA ALA A 161 -39.69 -0.36 -35.37
C ALA A 161 -39.81 -1.18 -34.09
N GLN A 162 -40.87 -1.99 -33.97
CA GLN A 162 -41.09 -2.83 -32.80
C GLN A 162 -41.81 -4.09 -33.10
N LEU A 163 -41.62 -5.11 -32.26
CA LEU A 163 -42.32 -6.40 -32.28
C LEU A 163 -42.55 -6.85 -30.83
N SER A 164 -43.76 -7.08 -30.43
CA SER A 164 -44.10 -7.62 -29.12
C SER A 164 -44.38 -9.12 -29.18
N GLY A 165 -43.89 -9.88 -28.20
CA GLY A 165 -44.08 -11.32 -28.11
C GLY A 165 -45.42 -11.77 -27.50
N ALA A 166 -46.52 -11.11 -27.85
CA ALA A 166 -47.85 -11.27 -27.21
C ALA A 166 -48.47 -12.70 -27.40
N GLN A 167 -47.68 -13.73 -27.70
CA GLN A 167 -48.16 -15.10 -27.87
C GLN A 167 -47.73 -15.98 -26.70
N ASP A 168 -48.59 -16.92 -26.31
CA ASP A 168 -48.23 -17.95 -25.34
C ASP A 168 -47.10 -18.84 -25.90
N ALA A 169 -46.03 -19.04 -25.15
CA ALA A 169 -44.87 -19.88 -25.53
C ALA A 169 -45.28 -21.28 -26.05
N ALA A 170 -46.34 -21.85 -25.52
CA ALA A 170 -46.83 -23.18 -25.91
C ALA A 170 -47.56 -23.20 -27.28
N SER A 171 -47.96 -22.04 -27.79
CA SER A 171 -48.75 -21.90 -29.01
C SER A 171 -48.08 -21.03 -30.09
N ILE A 172 -46.83 -20.64 -29.90
CA ILE A 172 -46.14 -19.74 -30.83
C ILE A 172 -45.90 -20.42 -32.20
N ASP A 173 -46.32 -19.75 -33.27
CA ASP A 173 -45.96 -20.12 -34.62
C ASP A 173 -44.61 -19.50 -35.00
N LEU A 174 -43.53 -20.26 -34.81
CA LEU A 174 -42.18 -19.81 -35.08
C LEU A 174 -41.92 -19.39 -36.53
N ASP A 175 -42.65 -20.00 -37.49
CA ASP A 175 -42.47 -19.62 -38.91
C ASP A 175 -43.12 -18.25 -39.19
N ALA A 176 -44.30 -18.00 -38.62
CA ALA A 176 -44.94 -16.70 -38.68
C ALA A 176 -44.07 -15.64 -37.94
N TYR A 177 -43.55 -15.99 -36.77
CA TYR A 177 -42.71 -15.09 -35.99
C TYR A 177 -41.39 -14.70 -36.69
N ARG A 178 -40.78 -15.65 -37.44
CA ARG A 178 -39.60 -15.32 -38.26
C ARG A 178 -39.91 -14.31 -39.35
N LEU A 179 -41.09 -14.34 -39.97
CA LEU A 179 -41.51 -13.35 -40.96
C LEU A 179 -41.70 -11.97 -40.33
N GLU A 180 -42.18 -11.89 -39.07
CA GLU A 180 -42.32 -10.66 -38.34
C GLU A 180 -40.92 -10.10 -37.95
N LEU A 181 -39.98 -10.96 -37.54
CA LEU A 181 -38.59 -10.61 -37.28
C LEU A 181 -37.86 -10.07 -38.53
N ASP A 182 -38.07 -10.73 -39.69
CA ASP A 182 -37.55 -10.24 -40.96
C ASP A 182 -38.11 -8.85 -41.30
N ALA A 183 -39.40 -8.65 -41.08
CA ALA A 183 -40.02 -7.33 -41.28
C ALA A 183 -39.51 -6.26 -40.32
N LEU A 184 -39.22 -6.63 -39.06
CA LEU A 184 -38.64 -5.74 -38.07
C LEU A 184 -37.23 -5.30 -38.48
N PHE A 185 -36.32 -6.27 -38.68
CA PHE A 185 -34.90 -5.98 -38.93
C PHE A 185 -34.64 -5.39 -40.33
N SER A 186 -35.53 -5.61 -41.30
CA SER A 186 -35.43 -5.00 -42.64
C SER A 186 -35.64 -3.47 -42.62
N GLN A 187 -36.15 -2.89 -41.54
CA GLN A 187 -36.42 -1.46 -41.44
C GLN A 187 -35.16 -0.63 -41.14
N VAL A 188 -34.07 -1.29 -40.77
CA VAL A 188 -32.77 -0.64 -40.51
C VAL A 188 -31.67 -1.33 -41.32
N ALA A 189 -30.74 -0.53 -41.84
CA ALA A 189 -29.61 -1.07 -42.58
C ALA A 189 -28.42 -1.46 -41.68
N GLN A 190 -28.33 -0.85 -40.53
CA GLN A 190 -27.23 -1.03 -39.58
C GLN A 190 -27.63 -0.51 -38.21
N THR A 191 -27.12 -1.14 -37.15
CA THR A 191 -27.20 -0.65 -35.77
C THR A 191 -25.83 -0.17 -35.29
N ASP A 192 -25.85 0.76 -34.34
CA ASP A 192 -24.66 1.21 -33.65
C ASP A 192 -24.39 0.35 -32.41
N GLU A 193 -23.13 0.34 -31.97
CA GLU A 193 -22.69 -0.37 -30.79
C GLU A 193 -22.09 0.57 -29.75
N GLN A 194 -22.20 0.18 -28.50
CA GLN A 194 -21.46 0.76 -27.40
C GLN A 194 -20.56 -0.31 -26.77
N SER A 195 -19.26 -0.17 -26.94
CA SER A 195 -18.31 -1.05 -26.27
C SER A 195 -18.36 -0.90 -24.74
N GLN A 196 -17.88 -1.90 -24.00
CA GLN A 196 -17.71 -1.79 -22.54
C GLN A 196 -16.79 -0.61 -22.20
N PHE A 197 -15.73 -0.37 -22.99
CA PHE A 197 -14.86 0.79 -22.80
C PHE A 197 -15.62 2.11 -22.86
N GLU A 198 -16.44 2.31 -23.89
CA GLU A 198 -17.22 3.55 -24.05
C GLU A 198 -18.19 3.75 -22.87
N PHE A 199 -18.89 2.68 -22.48
CA PHE A 199 -19.78 2.73 -21.32
C PHE A 199 -19.04 3.17 -20.05
N PHE A 200 -17.95 2.48 -19.68
CA PHE A 200 -17.20 2.82 -18.46
C PHE A 200 -16.54 4.20 -18.55
N ARG A 201 -15.94 4.54 -19.69
CA ARG A 201 -15.34 5.86 -19.89
C ARG A 201 -16.37 6.97 -19.67
N ASP A 202 -17.50 6.91 -20.35
CA ASP A 202 -18.50 7.96 -20.33
C ASP A 202 -19.16 8.05 -18.94
N ALA A 203 -19.54 6.92 -18.35
CA ALA A 203 -20.15 6.87 -17.03
C ALA A 203 -19.20 7.35 -15.92
N MET A 204 -17.96 6.84 -15.90
CA MET A 204 -16.98 7.19 -14.87
C MET A 204 -16.55 8.65 -14.97
N ASN A 205 -16.20 9.12 -16.19
CA ASN A 205 -15.75 10.49 -16.40
C ASN A 205 -16.84 11.51 -16.09
N GLN A 206 -18.08 11.28 -16.56
CA GLN A 206 -19.20 12.16 -16.27
C GLN A 206 -19.45 12.27 -14.76
N ARG A 207 -19.50 11.14 -14.05
CA ARG A 207 -19.73 11.13 -12.60
C ARG A 207 -18.56 11.73 -11.84
N HIS A 208 -17.33 11.52 -12.32
CA HIS A 208 -16.15 12.13 -11.71
C HIS A 208 -16.19 13.65 -11.86
N ALA A 209 -16.40 14.17 -13.05
CA ALA A 209 -16.49 15.60 -13.32
C ALA A 209 -17.65 16.27 -12.54
N ALA A 210 -18.80 15.61 -12.42
CA ALA A 210 -19.94 16.11 -11.65
C ALA A 210 -19.66 16.17 -10.14
N THR A 211 -18.82 15.26 -9.61
CA THR A 211 -18.46 15.21 -8.19
C THR A 211 -17.28 16.11 -7.86
N TYR A 212 -16.29 16.20 -8.76
CA TYR A 212 -14.99 16.80 -8.54
C TYR A 212 -14.62 17.71 -9.73
N ALA A 213 -15.28 18.87 -9.79
CA ALA A 213 -15.14 19.80 -10.94
C ALA A 213 -13.74 20.42 -11.09
N ASP A 214 -12.92 20.48 -10.01
CA ASP A 214 -11.58 21.04 -10.05
C ASP A 214 -10.55 19.98 -10.44
N ALA A 215 -10.30 19.82 -11.72
CA ALA A 215 -9.34 18.86 -12.25
C ALA A 215 -7.90 19.09 -11.74
N SER A 216 -7.55 20.29 -11.29
CA SER A 216 -6.22 20.57 -10.71
C SER A 216 -6.04 19.95 -9.33
N LEU A 217 -7.14 19.74 -8.59
CA LEU A 217 -7.15 19.11 -7.28
C LEU A 217 -7.54 17.61 -7.35
N PHE A 218 -8.33 17.23 -8.36
CA PHE A 218 -8.98 15.93 -8.38
C PHE A 218 -8.63 15.08 -9.61
N GLY A 219 -7.69 15.52 -10.43
CA GLY A 219 -7.39 14.89 -11.70
C GLY A 219 -8.45 15.17 -12.76
N GLY A 220 -8.17 14.73 -13.98
CA GLY A 220 -9.10 14.80 -15.10
C GLY A 220 -9.92 13.52 -15.25
N ASP A 221 -10.11 13.11 -16.48
CA ASP A 221 -10.83 11.90 -16.84
C ASP A 221 -10.24 10.64 -16.20
N ILE A 222 -11.11 9.76 -15.71
CA ILE A 222 -10.72 8.44 -15.19
C ILE A 222 -10.19 7.55 -16.32
N PHE A 223 -10.93 7.48 -17.43
CA PHE A 223 -10.51 6.76 -18.63
C PHE A 223 -10.30 7.73 -19.79
N THR A 224 -9.21 7.52 -20.50
CA THR A 224 -8.84 8.24 -21.71
C THR A 224 -8.93 7.33 -22.94
N ALA A 225 -8.88 7.86 -24.13
CA ALA A 225 -8.87 7.04 -25.35
C ALA A 225 -7.74 6.00 -25.39
N ALA A 226 -6.62 6.28 -24.71
CA ALA A 226 -5.49 5.35 -24.63
C ALA A 226 -5.80 4.06 -23.86
N ASP A 227 -6.79 4.08 -22.97
CA ASP A 227 -7.18 2.91 -22.17
C ASP A 227 -8.03 1.92 -22.98
N GLY A 228 -8.63 2.34 -24.11
CA GLY A 228 -9.52 1.52 -24.93
C GLY A 228 -8.84 0.34 -25.61
N ALA A 229 -7.57 0.46 -26.00
CA ALA A 229 -6.85 -0.60 -26.71
C ALA A 229 -6.55 -1.84 -25.84
N SER A 230 -6.58 -1.69 -24.52
CA SER A 230 -6.30 -2.76 -23.56
C SER A 230 -7.39 -2.84 -22.47
N PHE A 231 -8.63 -2.56 -22.86
CA PHE A 231 -9.73 -2.55 -21.91
C PHE A 231 -10.26 -3.95 -21.67
N VAL A 232 -10.34 -4.36 -20.40
CA VAL A 232 -10.73 -5.73 -19.98
C VAL A 232 -11.88 -5.75 -18.97
N LEU A 233 -12.49 -4.58 -18.66
CA LEU A 233 -13.61 -4.55 -17.73
C LEU A 233 -14.93 -4.85 -18.46
N GLN A 234 -15.77 -5.67 -17.85
CA GLN A 234 -17.11 -5.98 -18.31
C GLN A 234 -18.12 -5.73 -17.18
N SER A 235 -19.11 -4.88 -17.43
CA SER A 235 -20.25 -4.71 -16.51
C SER A 235 -21.16 -5.92 -16.59
N VAL A 236 -21.59 -6.43 -15.44
CA VAL A 236 -22.45 -7.62 -15.36
C VAL A 236 -23.69 -7.35 -14.50
N THR A 237 -24.79 -7.97 -14.90
CA THR A 237 -26.03 -8.03 -14.13
C THR A 237 -25.90 -8.99 -12.95
N TYR A 238 -26.88 -9.03 -12.03
CA TYR A 238 -26.87 -10.00 -10.95
C TYR A 238 -26.97 -11.46 -11.45
N PRO A 239 -27.85 -11.79 -12.40
CA PRO A 239 -27.89 -13.15 -12.95
C PRO A 239 -26.59 -13.56 -13.65
N GLU A 240 -25.95 -12.66 -14.41
CA GLU A 240 -24.63 -12.92 -14.99
C GLU A 240 -23.58 -13.20 -13.91
N LEU A 241 -23.57 -12.41 -12.82
CA LEU A 241 -22.64 -12.65 -11.71
C LEU A 241 -22.83 -14.06 -11.11
N VAL A 242 -24.08 -14.46 -10.88
CA VAL A 242 -24.38 -15.81 -10.37
C VAL A 242 -23.88 -16.87 -11.34
N ASN A 243 -24.14 -16.73 -12.64
CA ASN A 243 -23.64 -17.64 -13.67
C ASN A 243 -22.12 -17.75 -13.67
N ILE A 244 -21.41 -16.60 -13.55
CA ILE A 244 -19.96 -16.56 -13.41
C ILE A 244 -19.47 -17.34 -12.19
N LEU A 245 -20.10 -17.14 -11.04
CA LEU A 245 -19.74 -17.81 -9.78
C LEU A 245 -20.07 -19.31 -9.79
N GLU A 246 -20.97 -19.75 -10.65
CA GLU A 246 -21.36 -21.14 -10.85
C GLU A 246 -20.59 -21.84 -11.98
N SER A 247 -19.82 -21.10 -12.77
CA SER A 247 -19.00 -21.63 -13.85
C SER A 247 -17.64 -22.13 -13.36
N ASP A 248 -16.99 -22.96 -14.18
CA ASP A 248 -15.66 -23.48 -13.89
C ASP A 248 -14.56 -22.48 -14.30
N GLY A 249 -13.44 -22.52 -13.57
CA GLY A 249 -12.27 -21.69 -13.81
C GLY A 249 -12.08 -20.57 -12.82
N GLU A 250 -10.99 -19.84 -12.99
CA GLU A 250 -10.66 -18.70 -12.11
C GLU A 250 -11.17 -17.40 -12.74
N HIS A 251 -12.03 -16.69 -12.05
CA HIS A 251 -12.66 -15.44 -12.49
C HIS A 251 -12.20 -14.27 -11.64
N VAL A 252 -11.92 -13.12 -12.25
CA VAL A 252 -11.60 -11.88 -11.54
C VAL A 252 -12.84 -11.01 -11.46
N ILE A 253 -13.26 -10.67 -10.25
CA ILE A 253 -14.50 -9.92 -9.99
C ILE A 253 -14.17 -8.66 -9.17
N LEU A 254 -14.63 -7.52 -9.66
CA LEU A 254 -14.59 -6.23 -8.97
C LEU A 254 -16.00 -5.83 -8.55
N PHE A 255 -16.28 -5.88 -7.25
CA PHE A 255 -17.49 -5.27 -6.69
C PHE A 255 -17.29 -3.77 -6.58
N GLY A 256 -18.09 -3.02 -7.33
CA GLY A 256 -17.99 -1.56 -7.38
C GLY A 256 -18.78 -0.98 -8.53
N GLY A 257 -19.28 0.24 -8.37
CA GLY A 257 -20.09 0.91 -9.38
C GLY A 257 -19.52 2.24 -9.79
N THR A 258 -20.05 2.80 -10.88
CA THR A 258 -19.65 4.09 -11.45
C THR A 258 -19.91 5.25 -10.50
N TRP A 259 -20.90 5.12 -9.60
CA TRP A 259 -21.27 6.09 -8.57
C TRP A 259 -20.23 6.20 -7.45
N CYS A 260 -19.46 5.13 -7.21
CA CYS A 260 -18.54 5.05 -6.08
C CYS A 260 -17.22 5.76 -6.38
N HIS A 261 -16.93 6.84 -5.65
CA HIS A 261 -15.70 7.59 -5.82
C HIS A 261 -14.43 6.77 -5.52
N ASN A 262 -14.50 5.82 -4.58
CA ASN A 262 -13.39 4.93 -4.31
C ASN A 262 -13.15 3.94 -5.47
N THR A 263 -14.23 3.46 -6.12
CA THR A 263 -14.10 2.63 -7.33
C THR A 263 -13.47 3.45 -8.46
N ARG A 264 -13.94 4.67 -8.70
CA ARG A 264 -13.35 5.55 -9.71
C ARG A 264 -11.87 5.84 -9.46
N ALA A 265 -11.44 5.88 -8.18
CA ALA A 265 -10.04 6.10 -7.84
C ALA A 265 -9.09 4.98 -8.30
N VAL A 266 -9.55 3.74 -8.38
CA VAL A 266 -8.68 2.57 -8.61
C VAL A 266 -8.98 1.79 -9.88
N VAL A 267 -10.17 1.95 -10.47
CA VAL A 267 -10.65 1.10 -11.56
C VAL A 267 -9.74 1.14 -12.80
N GLN A 268 -9.16 2.29 -13.13
CA GLN A 268 -8.18 2.40 -14.22
C GLN A 268 -6.93 1.58 -13.92
N ARG A 269 -6.44 1.61 -12.67
CA ARG A 269 -5.28 0.78 -12.28
C ARG A 269 -5.61 -0.70 -12.33
N VAL A 270 -6.79 -1.11 -11.88
CA VAL A 270 -7.27 -2.50 -11.98
C VAL A 270 -7.28 -2.92 -13.46
N ASN A 271 -7.88 -2.13 -14.35
CA ASN A 271 -7.91 -2.43 -15.78
C ASN A 271 -6.50 -2.61 -16.36
N ARG A 272 -5.60 -1.65 -16.12
CA ARG A 272 -4.23 -1.69 -16.66
C ARG A 272 -3.42 -2.85 -16.10
N ALA A 273 -3.54 -3.15 -14.82
CA ALA A 273 -2.83 -4.24 -14.19
C ALA A 273 -3.36 -5.61 -14.68
N ALA A 274 -4.67 -5.77 -14.79
CA ALA A 274 -5.29 -6.97 -15.33
C ALA A 274 -4.84 -7.23 -16.78
N ALA A 275 -4.94 -6.21 -17.64
CA ALA A 275 -4.49 -6.31 -19.04
C ALA A 275 -2.99 -6.64 -19.14
N ALA A 276 -2.14 -6.01 -18.32
CA ALA A 276 -0.70 -6.29 -18.30
C ALA A 276 -0.38 -7.72 -17.84
N ALA A 277 -1.23 -8.30 -17.00
CA ALA A 277 -1.13 -9.69 -16.54
C ALA A 277 -1.75 -10.71 -17.52
N GLY A 278 -2.34 -10.26 -18.63
CA GLY A 278 -2.99 -11.12 -19.61
C GLY A 278 -4.37 -11.64 -19.17
N VAL A 279 -5.02 -10.96 -18.23
CA VAL A 279 -6.40 -11.26 -17.85
C VAL A 279 -7.32 -10.74 -18.96
N GLU A 280 -8.13 -11.62 -19.53
CA GLU A 280 -9.01 -11.27 -20.65
C GLU A 280 -10.23 -10.49 -20.20
N THR A 281 -10.77 -10.79 -19.00
CA THR A 281 -11.97 -10.13 -18.48
C THR A 281 -11.89 -9.95 -16.98
N VAL A 282 -12.22 -8.73 -16.50
CA VAL A 282 -12.55 -8.42 -15.13
C VAL A 282 -14.02 -8.07 -15.06
N TYR A 283 -14.80 -8.91 -14.40
CA TYR A 283 -16.25 -8.71 -14.24
C TYR A 283 -16.52 -7.65 -13.17
N VAL A 284 -17.22 -6.59 -13.54
CA VAL A 284 -17.54 -5.48 -12.63
C VAL A 284 -19.01 -5.54 -12.26
N PHE A 285 -19.28 -5.83 -11.00
CA PHE A 285 -20.64 -5.92 -10.48
C PHE A 285 -20.98 -4.73 -9.58
N ASP A 286 -22.03 -4.00 -9.94
CA ASP A 286 -22.53 -2.89 -9.14
C ASP A 286 -23.55 -3.38 -8.10
N LEU A 287 -23.29 -3.11 -6.82
CA LEU A 287 -24.19 -3.42 -5.71
C LEU A 287 -25.42 -2.51 -5.66
N LYS A 288 -25.47 -1.47 -6.48
CA LYS A 288 -26.67 -0.70 -6.80
C LYS A 288 -27.15 -1.13 -8.19
N LEU A 289 -28.17 -1.97 -8.25
CA LEU A 289 -28.62 -2.57 -9.49
C LEU A 289 -29.03 -1.53 -10.56
N ASP A 290 -29.42 -0.33 -10.14
CA ASP A 290 -29.73 0.79 -11.03
C ASP A 290 -28.56 1.79 -11.22
N GLY A 291 -27.39 1.50 -10.65
CA GLY A 291 -26.20 2.35 -10.75
C GLY A 291 -26.30 3.71 -10.02
N LEU A 292 -27.38 3.99 -9.29
CA LEU A 292 -27.62 5.31 -8.73
C LEU A 292 -28.19 5.31 -7.30
N SER A 293 -29.28 4.59 -7.06
CA SER A 293 -30.11 4.74 -5.87
C SER A 293 -29.44 4.16 -4.61
N ASN A 294 -29.64 4.83 -3.46
CA ASN A 294 -29.23 4.24 -2.18
C ASN A 294 -30.20 3.14 -1.73
N ALA A 295 -31.48 3.31 -2.00
CA ALA A 295 -32.57 2.34 -1.92
C ALA A 295 -33.58 2.76 -3.00
N PRO A 296 -34.32 1.87 -3.62
CA PRO A 296 -34.57 0.46 -3.27
C PRO A 296 -33.59 -0.54 -3.87
N ALA A 297 -32.77 -0.14 -4.87
CA ALA A 297 -31.99 -1.08 -5.70
C ALA A 297 -30.58 -1.37 -5.15
N HIS A 298 -30.20 -0.85 -3.98
CA HIS A 298 -28.90 -1.12 -3.35
C HIS A 298 -28.96 -2.42 -2.56
N ILE A 299 -28.53 -3.54 -3.16
CA ILE A 299 -28.67 -4.87 -2.53
C ILE A 299 -27.93 -5.01 -1.19
N ARG A 300 -26.90 -4.19 -0.93
CA ARG A 300 -26.13 -4.13 0.32
C ARG A 300 -26.79 -3.25 1.39
N ASP A 301 -28.01 -2.78 1.18
CA ASP A 301 -28.80 -2.04 2.15
C ASP A 301 -29.91 -2.93 2.71
N SER A 302 -29.96 -3.11 4.04
CA SER A 302 -30.98 -3.90 4.73
C SER A 302 -32.42 -3.38 4.53
N ALA A 303 -32.58 -2.15 4.06
CA ALA A 303 -33.87 -1.56 3.72
C ALA A 303 -34.29 -1.82 2.26
N SER A 304 -33.38 -2.34 1.42
CA SER A 304 -33.67 -2.68 0.04
C SER A 304 -34.54 -3.94 -0.03
N GLU A 305 -35.50 -3.96 -0.91
CA GLU A 305 -36.28 -5.17 -1.24
C GLU A 305 -35.40 -6.26 -1.86
N PHE A 306 -34.30 -5.86 -2.51
CA PHE A 306 -33.27 -6.75 -3.07
C PHE A 306 -32.16 -7.14 -2.08
N SER A 307 -32.27 -6.83 -0.78
CA SER A 307 -31.23 -7.16 0.20
C SER A 307 -30.91 -8.66 0.26
N TYR A 308 -31.89 -9.51 -0.08
CA TYR A 308 -31.68 -10.95 -0.15
C TYR A 308 -30.68 -11.37 -1.21
N LEU A 309 -30.59 -10.66 -2.33
CA LEU A 309 -29.59 -10.97 -3.38
C LEU A 309 -28.16 -10.89 -2.84
N TYR A 310 -27.87 -9.86 -2.03
CA TYR A 310 -26.58 -9.77 -1.38
C TYR A 310 -26.38 -10.85 -0.32
N GLY A 311 -27.40 -11.09 0.48
CA GLY A 311 -27.34 -12.07 1.55
C GLY A 311 -27.11 -13.48 1.04
N ASP A 312 -27.88 -13.89 0.03
CA ASP A 312 -27.79 -15.20 -0.61
C ASP A 312 -26.47 -15.35 -1.38
N LEU A 313 -26.01 -14.29 -2.07
CA LEU A 313 -24.70 -14.24 -2.73
C LEU A 313 -23.56 -14.56 -1.75
N VAL A 314 -23.55 -13.89 -0.58
CA VAL A 314 -22.53 -14.12 0.44
C VAL A 314 -22.64 -15.50 1.05
N ALA A 315 -23.86 -15.98 1.33
CA ALA A 315 -24.09 -17.28 1.96
C ALA A 315 -23.74 -18.47 1.06
N GLN A 316 -24.04 -18.37 -0.23
CA GLN A 316 -23.93 -19.48 -1.16
C GLN A 316 -22.59 -19.49 -1.91
N HIS A 317 -22.10 -18.32 -2.34
CA HIS A 317 -20.95 -18.21 -3.22
C HIS A 317 -19.71 -17.61 -2.57
N LEU A 318 -19.84 -16.78 -1.51
CA LEU A 318 -18.73 -16.08 -0.89
C LEU A 318 -18.51 -16.45 0.59
N PRO A 319 -18.48 -17.75 0.96
CA PRO A 319 -18.38 -18.14 2.38
C PRO A 319 -17.08 -17.69 3.05
N GLY A 320 -16.02 -17.47 2.26
CA GLY A 320 -14.72 -16.97 2.70
C GLY A 320 -14.56 -15.46 2.64
N LEU A 321 -15.65 -14.69 2.43
CA LEU A 321 -15.57 -13.23 2.36
C LEU A 321 -14.93 -12.64 3.62
N ARG A 322 -13.84 -11.88 3.46
CA ARG A 322 -13.17 -11.13 4.52
C ARG A 322 -13.54 -9.65 4.42
N THR A 323 -13.75 -8.97 5.52
CA THR A 323 -14.10 -7.55 5.57
C THR A 323 -13.64 -6.92 6.88
N GLN A 324 -13.38 -5.62 6.88
CA GLN A 324 -13.06 -4.87 8.12
C GLN A 324 -14.19 -4.90 9.17
N TYR A 325 -15.38 -5.32 8.78
CA TYR A 325 -16.54 -5.45 9.66
C TYR A 325 -16.69 -6.88 10.24
N GLU A 326 -15.59 -7.47 10.62
CA GLU A 326 -15.56 -8.75 11.32
C GLU A 326 -14.99 -8.57 12.74
N PRO A 327 -15.76 -8.79 13.83
CA PRO A 327 -17.20 -9.08 13.84
C PRO A 327 -18.07 -7.85 13.51
N ALA A 328 -19.21 -8.06 12.87
CA ALA A 328 -20.17 -7.00 12.58
C ALA A 328 -20.97 -6.62 13.83
N VAL A 329 -20.55 -5.55 14.53
CA VAL A 329 -21.11 -5.16 15.82
C VAL A 329 -22.29 -4.17 15.73
N SER A 330 -22.53 -3.58 14.55
CA SER A 330 -23.63 -2.63 14.34
C SER A 330 -24.40 -2.91 13.05
N ALA A 331 -25.63 -2.36 12.95
CA ALA A 331 -26.46 -2.51 11.76
C ALA A 331 -25.80 -1.97 10.47
N GLY A 332 -24.93 -0.96 10.56
CA GLY A 332 -24.20 -0.43 9.42
C GLY A 332 -23.13 -1.36 8.86
N GLN A 333 -22.75 -2.38 9.62
CA GLN A 333 -21.66 -3.32 9.30
C GLN A 333 -22.14 -4.68 8.78
N ARG A 334 -23.46 -4.88 8.70
CA ARG A 334 -24.09 -6.10 8.22
C ARG A 334 -25.28 -5.78 7.31
N VAL A 335 -25.72 -6.76 6.57
CA VAL A 335 -26.97 -6.71 5.80
C VAL A 335 -27.94 -7.70 6.41
N ASP A 336 -29.05 -7.18 6.91
CA ASP A 336 -30.16 -8.00 7.43
C ASP A 336 -31.13 -8.29 6.27
N TYR A 337 -31.45 -9.55 6.01
CA TYR A 337 -32.22 -9.96 4.86
C TYR A 337 -33.11 -11.17 5.13
N PHE A 338 -34.05 -11.44 4.24
CA PHE A 338 -34.86 -12.65 4.22
C PHE A 338 -34.32 -13.59 3.12
N PRO A 339 -33.84 -14.81 3.46
CA PRO A 339 -33.31 -15.73 2.47
C PRO A 339 -34.28 -15.99 1.32
N GLY A 340 -33.80 -15.94 0.07
CA GLY A 340 -34.61 -16.09 -1.13
C GLY A 340 -35.68 -15.00 -1.31
N GLY A 341 -35.64 -13.91 -0.56
CA GLY A 341 -36.69 -12.88 -0.56
C GLY A 341 -37.97 -13.29 0.15
N ASP A 342 -38.04 -14.48 0.77
CA ASP A 342 -39.22 -14.98 1.47
C ASP A 342 -39.42 -14.29 2.82
N THR A 343 -40.31 -13.30 2.86
CA THR A 343 -40.64 -12.55 4.11
C THR A 343 -41.30 -13.41 5.18
N GLY A 344 -41.73 -14.62 4.87
CA GLY A 344 -42.21 -15.63 5.84
C GLY A 344 -41.09 -16.40 6.51
N ALA A 345 -39.88 -16.38 5.94
CA ALA A 345 -38.70 -17.01 6.53
C ALA A 345 -38.10 -16.16 7.67
N PRO A 346 -37.36 -16.77 8.62
CA PRO A 346 -36.62 -16.00 9.60
C PRO A 346 -35.58 -15.08 8.97
N ARG A 347 -35.57 -13.81 9.40
CA ARG A 347 -34.56 -12.85 8.97
C ARG A 347 -33.17 -13.27 9.43
N THR A 348 -32.18 -13.20 8.57
CA THR A 348 -30.79 -13.53 8.85
C THR A 348 -29.85 -12.37 8.48
N THR A 349 -28.55 -12.53 8.66
CA THR A 349 -27.57 -11.49 8.44
C THR A 349 -26.41 -11.97 7.57
N ALA A 350 -25.89 -11.09 6.72
CA ALA A 350 -24.66 -11.30 5.96
C ALA A 350 -23.61 -10.24 6.34
N ARG A 351 -22.33 -10.61 6.24
CA ARG A 351 -21.19 -9.68 6.38
C ARG A 351 -21.25 -8.63 5.29
N LYS A 352 -20.95 -7.38 5.62
CA LYS A 352 -21.03 -6.28 4.65
C LYS A 352 -19.65 -5.94 4.12
N LEU A 353 -19.38 -6.25 2.85
CA LEU A 353 -18.16 -5.80 2.17
C LEU A 353 -18.21 -4.30 1.91
N GLN A 354 -17.05 -3.66 1.77
CA GLN A 354 -16.91 -2.30 1.28
C GLN A 354 -16.49 -2.30 -0.19
N VAL A 355 -16.80 -1.25 -0.92
CA VAL A 355 -16.44 -1.12 -2.34
C VAL A 355 -15.44 0.02 -2.54
N PRO A 356 -14.44 -0.15 -3.40
CA PRO A 356 -14.20 -1.30 -4.29
C PRO A 356 -13.70 -2.54 -3.55
N TYR A 357 -14.08 -3.73 -4.01
CA TYR A 357 -13.64 -5.01 -3.49
C TYR A 357 -13.27 -5.94 -4.65
N LEU A 358 -11.99 -6.28 -4.78
CA LEU A 358 -11.46 -7.10 -5.88
C LEU A 358 -11.12 -8.48 -5.37
N ILE A 359 -11.63 -9.51 -6.06
CA ILE A 359 -11.35 -10.92 -5.75
C ILE A 359 -10.97 -11.70 -7.01
N SER A 360 -10.22 -12.77 -6.80
CA SER A 360 -10.12 -13.89 -7.70
C SER A 360 -10.94 -15.04 -7.12
N TYR A 361 -11.77 -15.66 -7.93
CA TYR A 361 -12.75 -16.66 -7.50
C TYR A 361 -12.66 -17.90 -8.36
N ASP A 362 -12.58 -19.06 -7.74
CA ASP A 362 -12.64 -20.38 -8.37
C ASP A 362 -13.53 -21.29 -7.51
N ARG A 363 -14.72 -21.62 -8.02
CA ARG A 363 -15.69 -22.45 -7.28
C ARG A 363 -15.17 -23.83 -6.92
N SER A 364 -14.20 -24.34 -7.68
CA SER A 364 -13.61 -25.66 -7.48
C SER A 364 -12.53 -25.68 -6.39
N ALA A 365 -12.02 -24.52 -5.98
CA ALA A 365 -11.01 -24.40 -4.95
C ALA A 365 -11.57 -24.72 -3.55
N ALA A 366 -10.72 -25.21 -2.65
CA ALA A 366 -11.11 -25.49 -1.25
C ALA A 366 -11.60 -24.22 -0.51
N ALA A 367 -11.10 -23.05 -0.91
CA ALA A 367 -11.62 -21.73 -0.55
C ALA A 367 -11.90 -20.99 -1.87
N PRO A 368 -13.17 -20.79 -2.25
CA PRO A 368 -13.52 -20.23 -3.56
C PRO A 368 -12.95 -18.84 -3.83
N ILE A 369 -12.83 -17.97 -2.83
CA ILE A 369 -12.05 -16.73 -2.94
C ILE A 369 -10.58 -17.11 -2.82
N THR A 370 -9.89 -17.20 -3.95
CA THR A 370 -8.48 -17.62 -4.03
C THR A 370 -7.52 -16.47 -3.71
N ARG A 371 -7.93 -15.24 -4.00
CA ARG A 371 -7.22 -13.99 -3.70
C ARG A 371 -8.23 -12.88 -3.43
N ASP A 372 -7.86 -11.97 -2.54
CA ASP A 372 -8.59 -10.72 -2.31
C ASP A 372 -7.63 -9.54 -2.18
N TRP A 373 -8.14 -8.36 -2.50
CA TRP A 373 -7.39 -7.10 -2.43
C TRP A 373 -7.71 -6.37 -1.14
N LEU A 374 -7.04 -6.76 -0.07
CA LEU A 374 -7.19 -6.22 1.28
C LEU A 374 -5.83 -5.91 1.90
N ARG A 375 -5.83 -4.99 2.87
CA ARG A 375 -4.72 -4.79 3.79
C ARG A 375 -4.88 -5.74 4.97
N GLU A 376 -3.85 -6.54 5.22
CA GLU A 376 -3.75 -7.34 6.44
C GLU A 376 -3.08 -6.55 7.55
N ASN A 377 -3.73 -6.46 8.71
CA ASN A 377 -3.22 -5.79 9.87
C ASN A 377 -2.43 -6.76 10.77
N ALA A 378 -1.56 -6.22 11.63
CA ALA A 378 -0.71 -7.02 12.52
C ALA A 378 -1.49 -7.88 13.53
N ASP A 379 -2.73 -7.55 13.82
CA ASP A 379 -3.64 -8.29 14.71
C ASP A 379 -4.47 -9.36 13.98
N GLY A 380 -4.25 -9.55 12.67
CA GLY A 380 -4.97 -10.50 11.84
C GLY A 380 -6.31 -9.99 11.29
N SER A 381 -6.72 -8.78 11.63
CA SER A 381 -7.87 -8.13 11.00
C SER A 381 -7.51 -7.64 9.59
N VAL A 382 -8.52 -7.27 8.82
CA VAL A 382 -8.33 -6.71 7.47
C VAL A 382 -8.91 -5.30 7.38
N THR A 383 -8.44 -4.54 6.39
CA THR A 383 -8.98 -3.22 6.03
C THR A 383 -9.15 -3.16 4.52
N GLU A 384 -10.35 -2.79 4.05
CA GLU A 384 -10.58 -2.48 2.65
C GLU A 384 -9.92 -1.15 2.28
N TYR A 385 -9.35 -1.07 1.05
CA TYR A 385 -8.73 0.14 0.54
C TYR A 385 -9.78 1.16 0.08
N MET A 386 -10.31 1.95 1.02
CA MET A 386 -11.31 2.98 0.79
C MET A 386 -10.72 4.34 1.12
N THR A 387 -9.96 4.93 0.20
CA THR A 387 -9.23 6.17 0.44
C THR A 387 -9.50 7.21 -0.63
N GLU A 388 -10.73 7.35 -1.09
CA GLU A 388 -11.16 8.32 -2.07
C GLU A 388 -10.26 8.39 -3.34
N TRP A 389 -10.48 9.35 -4.20
CA TRP A 389 -9.91 9.45 -5.56
C TRP A 389 -8.45 9.90 -5.62
N TRP A 390 -7.82 10.44 -4.58
CA TRP A 390 -6.38 10.75 -4.58
C TRP A 390 -5.45 9.55 -4.69
N TRP A 391 -5.96 8.33 -4.62
CA TRP A 391 -5.23 7.11 -4.89
C TRP A 391 -4.53 7.12 -6.23
N VAL A 392 -5.18 7.69 -7.25
CA VAL A 392 -4.68 7.63 -8.63
C VAL A 392 -3.59 8.65 -8.89
N SER A 393 -3.74 9.86 -8.35
CA SER A 393 -2.91 11.00 -8.72
C SER A 393 -1.97 11.47 -7.62
N GLY A 394 -2.16 11.02 -6.38
CA GLY A 394 -1.46 11.57 -5.22
C GLY A 394 -1.84 13.03 -4.93
N LEU A 395 -2.94 13.51 -5.50
CA LEU A 395 -3.41 14.88 -5.28
C LEU A 395 -3.95 15.06 -3.86
N PRO A 396 -3.80 16.25 -3.27
CA PRO A 396 -4.30 16.54 -1.94
C PRO A 396 -5.82 16.67 -1.96
N GLY A 397 -6.56 15.69 -1.63
CA GLY A 397 -8.01 15.74 -1.56
C GLY A 397 -8.55 16.96 -0.80
N LYS A 398 -9.86 17.10 -0.77
CA LYS A 398 -10.54 18.17 -0.04
C LYS A 398 -10.39 17.95 1.47
N ASN A 399 -10.03 19.00 2.22
CA ASN A 399 -10.03 18.98 3.68
C ASN A 399 -11.48 19.01 4.24
N SER A 400 -12.21 17.92 4.06
CA SER A 400 -13.60 17.78 4.48
C SER A 400 -13.80 17.80 6.01
N ARG A 401 -12.71 17.56 6.77
CA ARG A 401 -12.72 17.59 8.24
C ARG A 401 -12.35 18.95 8.82
N ASN A 402 -12.07 19.95 7.97
CA ASN A 402 -11.62 21.29 8.38
C ASN A 402 -10.44 21.25 9.37
N LEU A 403 -9.49 20.37 9.13
CA LEU A 403 -8.28 20.23 9.95
C LEU A 403 -7.41 21.47 9.80
N ALA A 404 -6.63 21.80 10.84
CA ALA A 404 -5.57 22.79 10.75
C ALA A 404 -4.53 22.37 9.68
N PRO A 405 -3.83 23.32 9.03
CA PRO A 405 -2.93 23.01 7.91
C PRO A 405 -1.89 21.92 8.19
N GLU A 406 -1.28 21.92 9.38
CA GLU A 406 -0.29 20.90 9.76
C GLU A 406 -0.92 19.53 9.96
N ALA A 407 -2.09 19.45 10.61
CA ALA A 407 -2.84 18.22 10.80
C ALA A 407 -3.37 17.67 9.47
N TRP A 408 -3.77 18.56 8.56
CA TRP A 408 -4.17 18.19 7.21
C TRP A 408 -3.01 17.61 6.41
N ALA A 409 -1.83 18.24 6.43
CA ALA A 409 -0.65 17.72 5.74
C ALA A 409 -0.25 16.32 6.25
N ALA A 410 -0.26 16.11 7.57
CA ALA A 410 0.01 14.80 8.16
C ALA A 410 -1.04 13.74 7.75
N GLN A 411 -2.31 14.12 7.70
CA GLN A 411 -3.38 13.23 7.25
C GLN A 411 -3.24 12.89 5.76
N GLN A 412 -2.84 13.84 4.92
CA GLN A 412 -2.58 13.60 3.51
C GLN A 412 -1.43 12.62 3.29
N GLU A 413 -0.31 12.79 4.03
CA GLU A 413 0.83 11.88 3.94
C GLU A 413 0.43 10.44 4.28
N GLN A 414 -0.36 10.26 5.35
CA GLN A 414 -0.90 8.94 5.73
C GLN A 414 -1.82 8.36 4.65
N ASN A 415 -2.70 9.19 4.07
CA ASN A 415 -3.62 8.76 3.03
C ASN A 415 -2.86 8.37 1.75
N TRP A 416 -1.84 9.13 1.37
CA TRP A 416 -1.01 8.79 0.21
C TRP A 416 -0.21 7.52 0.42
N ALA A 417 0.35 7.30 1.61
CA ALA A 417 1.03 6.05 1.93
C ALA A 417 0.08 4.86 1.84
N PHE A 418 -1.14 4.99 2.37
CA PHE A 418 -2.19 3.97 2.28
C PHE A 418 -2.64 3.73 0.83
N ALA A 419 -2.83 4.79 0.06
CA ALA A 419 -3.17 4.71 -1.36
C ALA A 419 -2.06 4.03 -2.18
N ALA A 420 -0.80 4.40 -1.96
CA ALA A 420 0.35 3.79 -2.63
C ALA A 420 0.47 2.29 -2.30
N GLU A 421 0.23 1.91 -1.05
CA GLU A 421 0.13 0.52 -0.64
C GLU A 421 -0.99 -0.20 -1.39
N GLY A 422 -2.18 0.39 -1.47
CA GLY A 422 -3.33 -0.19 -2.18
C GLY A 422 -3.05 -0.41 -3.66
N VAL A 423 -2.42 0.56 -4.33
CA VAL A 423 -2.00 0.43 -5.75
C VAL A 423 -0.98 -0.70 -5.92
N ALA A 424 0.05 -0.75 -5.06
CA ALA A 424 1.05 -1.82 -5.11
C ALA A 424 0.41 -3.21 -4.87
N LYS A 425 -0.59 -3.29 -4.00
CA LYS A 425 -1.36 -4.53 -3.77
C LYS A 425 -2.24 -4.92 -4.96
N ILE A 426 -2.74 -3.98 -5.78
CA ILE A 426 -3.39 -4.30 -7.07
C ILE A 426 -2.37 -4.98 -7.99
N ASP A 427 -1.16 -4.41 -8.12
CA ASP A 427 -0.11 -5.00 -8.95
C ASP A 427 0.28 -6.41 -8.48
N ALA A 428 0.40 -6.59 -7.16
CA ALA A 428 0.68 -7.88 -6.57
C ALA A 428 -0.47 -8.89 -6.77
N PHE A 429 -1.73 -8.44 -6.69
CA PHE A 429 -2.90 -9.27 -6.96
C PHE A 429 -2.84 -9.91 -8.35
N PHE A 430 -2.35 -9.16 -9.33
CA PHE A 430 -2.15 -9.64 -10.70
C PHE A 430 -0.75 -10.23 -10.97
N GLY A 431 0.08 -10.42 -9.93
CA GLY A 431 1.41 -11.02 -10.07
C GLY A 431 2.46 -10.10 -10.72
N LEU A 432 2.20 -8.79 -10.82
CA LEU A 432 3.09 -7.82 -11.46
C LEU A 432 4.13 -7.22 -10.51
N ALA A 433 3.95 -7.40 -9.21
CA ALA A 433 4.82 -6.84 -8.20
C ALA A 433 4.99 -7.78 -6.99
N GLY A 434 6.10 -7.61 -6.25
CA GLY A 434 6.42 -8.37 -5.06
C GLY A 434 7.32 -7.60 -4.09
N ALA A 435 7.83 -8.27 -3.06
CA ALA A 435 8.82 -7.71 -2.17
C ALA A 435 10.10 -7.34 -2.95
N PRO A 436 10.91 -6.38 -2.45
CA PRO A 436 12.17 -6.03 -3.10
C PRO A 436 13.16 -7.18 -3.06
N ALA A 437 14.10 -7.19 -3.98
CA ALA A 437 15.24 -8.08 -3.87
C ALA A 437 16.10 -7.72 -2.65
N ALA A 438 16.86 -8.70 -2.11
CA ALA A 438 17.82 -8.41 -1.05
C ALA A 438 18.90 -7.45 -1.55
N PRO A 439 19.24 -6.38 -0.81
CA PRO A 439 20.39 -5.57 -1.14
C PRO A 439 21.67 -6.43 -1.21
N ALA A 440 22.59 -6.10 -2.08
CA ALA A 440 23.94 -6.68 -2.03
C ALA A 440 24.58 -6.38 -0.66
N THR A 441 25.55 -7.21 -0.26
CA THR A 441 26.32 -6.98 0.97
C THR A 441 26.84 -5.54 0.99
N PRO A 442 26.49 -4.73 2.03
CA PRO A 442 26.90 -3.34 2.08
C PRO A 442 28.42 -3.22 2.26
N LEU A 443 28.97 -2.10 1.81
CA LEU A 443 30.36 -1.75 2.08
C LEU A 443 30.41 -0.93 3.38
N ALA A 444 31.17 -1.41 4.38
CA ALA A 444 31.41 -0.72 5.63
C ALA A 444 32.87 -0.21 5.68
N THR A 445 33.06 1.09 5.91
CA THR A 445 34.36 1.73 6.04
C THR A 445 34.51 2.29 7.45
N VAL A 446 35.63 1.97 8.14
CA VAL A 446 35.89 2.35 9.52
C VAL A 446 36.90 3.48 9.58
N THR A 447 36.60 4.55 10.32
CA THR A 447 37.54 5.65 10.64
C THR A 447 37.42 5.98 12.12
N GLY A 448 38.41 5.57 12.91
CA GLY A 448 38.31 5.68 14.37
C GLY A 448 37.16 4.82 14.92
N ASP A 449 36.23 5.44 15.63
CA ASP A 449 35.02 4.83 16.16
C ASP A 449 33.78 5.05 15.27
N THR A 450 34.00 5.52 14.06
CA THR A 450 32.93 5.86 13.11
C THR A 450 32.92 4.86 11.97
N VAL A 451 31.74 4.32 11.67
CA VAL A 451 31.49 3.36 10.61
C VAL A 451 30.56 3.98 9.55
N THR A 452 31.08 4.17 8.34
CA THR A 452 30.28 4.63 7.20
C THR A 452 29.85 3.40 6.38
N VAL A 453 28.54 3.21 6.24
CA VAL A 453 27.92 2.10 5.50
C VAL A 453 27.37 2.64 4.19
N THR A 454 27.69 2.00 3.07
CA THR A 454 27.19 2.33 1.74
C THR A 454 26.59 1.10 1.07
N TRP A 455 25.54 1.29 0.27
CA TRP A 455 24.86 0.21 -0.44
C TRP A 455 24.29 0.66 -1.78
N ALA A 456 24.09 -0.29 -2.68
CA ALA A 456 23.33 -0.08 -3.91
C ALA A 456 21.85 -0.34 -3.70
N ALA A 457 21.01 0.33 -4.48
CA ALA A 457 19.58 -0.02 -4.51
C ALA A 457 19.41 -1.41 -5.11
N PRO A 458 18.67 -2.31 -4.45
CA PRO A 458 18.28 -3.58 -5.07
C PRO A 458 17.16 -3.33 -6.09
N ALA A 459 16.78 -4.37 -6.86
CA ALA A 459 15.56 -4.35 -7.63
C ALA A 459 14.36 -4.17 -6.69
N ASP A 460 13.43 -3.31 -7.06
CA ASP A 460 12.30 -2.89 -6.22
C ASP A 460 11.12 -3.88 -6.22
N GLY A 461 11.19 -4.94 -7.03
CA GLY A 461 10.14 -5.95 -7.13
C GLY A 461 8.89 -5.46 -7.87
N GLY A 462 8.99 -4.37 -8.64
CA GLY A 462 7.83 -3.76 -9.32
C GLY A 462 7.03 -2.80 -8.45
N SER A 463 7.47 -2.55 -7.21
CA SER A 463 6.89 -1.58 -6.28
C SER A 463 8.00 -0.71 -5.68
N ALA A 464 7.89 0.61 -5.81
CA ALA A 464 8.94 1.55 -5.40
C ALA A 464 9.40 1.32 -3.95
N LEU A 465 10.72 1.40 -3.74
CA LEU A 465 11.30 1.31 -2.40
C LEU A 465 10.82 2.48 -1.54
N THR A 466 10.44 2.20 -0.30
CA THR A 466 9.92 3.19 0.65
C THR A 466 10.96 3.66 1.64
N ARG A 467 11.83 2.77 2.11
CA ARG A 467 12.89 3.06 3.09
C ARG A 467 13.96 1.97 3.11
N TYR A 468 15.05 2.25 3.82
CA TYR A 468 16.00 1.25 4.30
C TYR A 468 16.09 1.26 5.82
N GLU A 469 16.49 0.14 6.39
CA GLU A 469 16.82 -0.02 7.80
C GLU A 469 18.20 -0.63 7.93
N LEU A 470 19.08 0.02 8.72
CA LEU A 470 20.43 -0.45 9.00
C LEU A 470 20.48 -0.99 10.42
N ALA A 471 20.96 -2.21 10.60
CA ALA A 471 21.15 -2.81 11.92
C ALA A 471 22.63 -3.18 12.12
N LEU A 472 23.22 -2.70 13.22
CA LEU A 472 24.56 -3.11 13.68
C LEU A 472 24.36 -4.20 14.74
N ASP A 473 25.02 -5.35 14.55
CA ASP A 473 24.99 -6.51 15.45
C ASP A 473 23.57 -6.99 15.81
N GLY A 474 22.61 -6.79 14.91
CA GLY A 474 21.20 -7.13 15.16
C GLY A 474 20.50 -6.23 16.18
N GLY A 475 21.10 -5.09 16.52
CA GLY A 475 20.50 -4.10 17.41
C GLY A 475 19.33 -3.34 16.76
N ALA A 476 18.81 -2.31 17.46
CA ALA A 476 17.74 -1.47 16.96
C ALA A 476 18.12 -0.82 15.62
N PRO A 477 17.29 -0.94 14.58
CA PRO A 477 17.63 -0.44 13.26
C PRO A 477 17.56 1.10 13.18
N VAL A 478 18.43 1.68 12.37
CA VAL A 478 18.36 3.06 11.94
C VAL A 478 17.58 3.14 10.65
N VAL A 479 16.48 3.89 10.63
CA VAL A 479 15.63 4.09 9.45
C VAL A 479 16.16 5.23 8.60
N VAL A 480 16.32 5.01 7.30
CA VAL A 480 16.73 6.03 6.34
C VAL A 480 15.82 6.05 5.11
N PRO A 481 15.59 7.23 4.48
CA PRO A 481 14.75 7.34 3.29
C PRO A 481 15.25 6.48 2.13
N ALA A 482 14.33 6.07 1.25
CA ALA A 482 14.64 5.26 0.06
C ALA A 482 15.62 5.91 -0.92
N SER A 483 15.78 7.23 -0.90
CA SER A 483 16.75 7.95 -1.74
C SER A 483 18.19 7.89 -1.22
N VAL A 484 18.40 7.54 0.05
CA VAL A 484 19.71 7.50 0.72
C VAL A 484 20.45 6.21 0.38
N ARG A 485 21.75 6.30 0.15
CA ARG A 485 22.66 5.18 -0.18
C ARG A 485 23.88 5.08 0.74
N SER A 486 23.95 5.95 1.75
CA SER A 486 25.05 5.96 2.72
C SER A 486 24.54 6.47 4.06
N HIS A 487 25.03 5.86 5.15
CA HIS A 487 24.74 6.31 6.50
C HIS A 487 25.96 6.11 7.39
N THR A 488 26.14 6.99 8.37
CA THR A 488 27.29 6.96 9.28
C THR A 488 26.83 6.65 10.69
N LEU A 489 27.42 5.61 11.28
CA LEU A 489 27.23 5.19 12.68
C LEU A 489 28.45 5.68 13.48
N ALA A 490 28.26 6.52 14.47
CA ALA A 490 29.31 7.07 15.32
C ALA A 490 29.33 6.39 16.71
N GLY A 491 30.49 6.40 17.36
CA GLY A 491 30.65 5.85 18.70
C GLY A 491 30.56 4.31 18.75
N VAL A 492 30.96 3.65 17.68
CA VAL A 492 30.98 2.18 17.64
C VAL A 492 32.16 1.69 18.50
N ALA A 493 31.88 0.79 19.43
CA ALA A 493 32.88 0.27 20.35
C ALA A 493 34.01 -0.49 19.61
N PRO A 494 35.22 -0.53 20.15
CA PRO A 494 36.27 -1.39 19.59
C PRO A 494 35.87 -2.87 19.61
N GLY A 495 36.03 -3.56 18.49
CA GLY A 495 35.66 -4.97 18.38
C GLY A 495 35.32 -5.38 16.95
N ALA A 496 34.87 -6.60 16.80
CA ALA A 496 34.31 -7.14 15.58
C ALA A 496 32.79 -6.86 15.56
N HIS A 497 32.28 -6.39 14.45
CA HIS A 497 30.89 -6.02 14.25
C HIS A 497 30.37 -6.55 12.91
N ALA A 498 29.05 -6.62 12.80
CA ALA A 498 28.36 -6.97 11.57
C ALA A 498 27.23 -5.95 11.30
N VAL A 499 27.16 -5.43 10.07
CA VAL A 499 26.07 -4.52 9.68
C VAL A 499 25.27 -5.11 8.53
N THR A 500 23.93 -4.99 8.63
CA THR A 500 22.97 -5.36 7.58
C THR A 500 22.18 -4.16 7.13
N VAL A 501 21.71 -4.22 5.88
CA VAL A 501 20.78 -3.25 5.27
C VAL A 501 19.55 -4.00 4.81
N THR A 502 18.37 -3.59 5.28
CA THR A 502 17.06 -4.12 4.85
C THR A 502 16.41 -3.10 3.95
N ALA A 503 16.00 -3.50 2.75
CA ALA A 503 15.19 -2.69 1.83
C ALA A 503 13.71 -3.00 2.03
N PHE A 504 12.85 -1.97 1.95
CA PHE A 504 11.40 -2.09 2.08
C PHE A 504 10.68 -1.47 0.88
N ASN A 505 9.60 -2.10 0.47
CA ASN A 505 8.54 -1.50 -0.36
C ASN A 505 7.19 -1.74 0.31
N HIS A 506 6.06 -1.44 -0.37
CA HIS A 506 4.71 -1.63 0.19
C HIS A 506 4.29 -3.11 0.30
N LEU A 507 5.02 -4.02 -0.34
CA LEU A 507 4.68 -5.45 -0.43
C LEU A 507 5.52 -6.33 0.48
N GLY A 508 6.61 -5.78 1.05
CA GLY A 508 7.48 -6.52 1.94
C GLY A 508 8.87 -5.94 2.08
N SER A 509 9.78 -6.77 2.57
CA SER A 509 11.18 -6.38 2.77
C SER A 509 12.14 -7.53 2.48
N ALA A 510 13.40 -7.17 2.21
CA ALA A 510 14.49 -8.14 2.10
C ALA A 510 15.77 -7.58 2.71
N VAL A 511 16.51 -8.44 3.43
CA VAL A 511 17.73 -8.09 4.16
C VAL A 511 18.95 -8.55 3.39
N SER A 512 20.01 -7.73 3.40
CA SER A 512 21.32 -8.07 2.84
C SER A 512 22.04 -9.17 3.64
N ALA A 513 23.03 -9.82 3.03
CA ALA A 513 24.07 -10.49 3.80
C ALA A 513 24.80 -9.48 4.70
N PRO A 514 25.29 -9.89 5.91
CA PRO A 514 25.98 -8.99 6.82
C PRO A 514 27.39 -8.63 6.30
N ALA A 515 27.72 -7.34 6.34
CA ALA A 515 29.09 -6.87 6.15
C ALA A 515 29.85 -6.95 7.47
N GLN A 516 30.96 -7.70 7.48
CA GLN A 516 31.83 -7.83 8.64
C GLN A 516 32.82 -6.67 8.69
N LEU A 517 33.02 -6.08 9.86
CA LEU A 517 33.95 -4.99 10.08
C LEU A 517 34.63 -5.11 11.46
N ARG A 518 35.73 -4.40 11.63
CA ARG A 518 36.44 -4.32 12.90
C ARG A 518 36.79 -2.87 13.23
N VAL A 519 36.40 -2.42 14.40
CA VAL A 519 36.78 -1.13 14.97
C VAL A 519 37.99 -1.34 15.86
N GLU A 520 39.09 -0.68 15.54
CA GLU A 520 40.32 -0.78 16.34
C GLU A 520 40.22 0.11 17.58
N ALA A 521 40.78 -0.38 18.67
CA ALA A 521 40.89 0.44 19.88
C ALA A 521 41.84 1.64 19.59
N PRO A 522 41.55 2.82 20.11
CA PRO A 522 42.42 3.96 19.95
C PRO A 522 43.84 3.65 20.48
N PRO A 523 44.90 4.13 19.80
CA PRO A 523 46.27 3.89 20.24
C PRO A 523 46.48 4.42 21.65
N ARG A 524 47.12 3.61 22.52
CA ARG A 524 47.46 4.02 23.86
C ARG A 524 48.68 4.94 23.79
N VAL A 525 48.60 6.11 24.39
CA VAL A 525 49.71 7.06 24.50
C VAL A 525 50.27 6.97 25.91
N PRO A 526 51.50 6.43 26.08
CA PRO A 526 52.11 6.32 27.41
C PRO A 526 52.38 7.72 28.04
N ALA A 527 51.95 7.86 29.28
CA ALA A 527 52.18 9.05 30.08
C ALA A 527 52.69 8.68 31.49
N LEU A 528 53.51 9.58 32.06
CA LEU A 528 54.07 9.40 33.39
C LEU A 528 53.74 10.58 34.31
N THR A 529 53.47 10.27 35.56
CA THR A 529 53.43 11.26 36.65
C THR A 529 54.33 10.77 37.76
N VAL A 530 55.04 11.70 38.39
CA VAL A 530 55.96 11.45 39.50
C VAL A 530 55.61 12.32 40.68
N ASP A 531 55.26 11.73 41.77
CA ASP A 531 54.90 12.38 43.03
C ASP A 531 55.85 11.93 44.16
N GLY A 532 55.94 12.71 45.19
CA GLY A 532 56.71 12.35 46.39
C GLY A 532 57.84 13.30 46.73
N GLN A 533 58.89 12.78 47.44
CA GLN A 533 60.01 13.60 47.93
C GLN A 533 61.10 13.69 46.84
N LEU A 534 61.11 14.77 46.08
CA LEU A 534 62.04 14.97 44.98
C LEU A 534 63.38 15.54 45.43
N HIS A 535 64.13 14.77 46.25
CA HIS A 535 65.48 15.03 46.68
C HIS A 535 66.27 13.72 46.79
N PRO A 536 67.62 13.76 46.74
CA PRO A 536 68.42 12.55 46.97
C PRO A 536 68.07 11.82 48.27
N GLY A 537 67.84 10.50 48.17
CA GLY A 537 67.34 9.68 49.29
C GLY A 537 65.84 9.76 49.55
N GLY A 538 65.09 10.62 48.88
CA GLY A 538 63.64 10.77 49.00
C GLY A 538 62.88 9.62 48.33
N THR A 539 61.68 9.35 48.83
CA THR A 539 60.79 8.32 48.25
C THR A 539 59.83 8.96 47.30
N ILE A 540 59.75 8.42 46.07
CA ILE A 540 58.86 8.83 45.03
C ILE A 540 57.87 7.72 44.66
N SER A 541 56.76 8.12 44.04
CA SER A 541 55.80 7.25 43.36
C SER A 541 55.76 7.59 41.90
N VAL A 542 56.18 6.69 41.04
CA VAL A 542 56.05 6.81 39.55
C VAL A 542 54.78 6.09 39.14
N ARG A 543 53.87 6.84 38.51
CA ARG A 543 52.61 6.27 37.95
C ARG A 543 52.67 6.40 36.44
N GLY A 544 52.38 5.31 35.77
CA GLY A 544 52.22 5.23 34.33
C GLY A 544 50.78 4.98 33.92
N SER A 545 50.39 5.55 32.79
CA SER A 545 49.11 5.25 32.10
C SER A 545 49.38 5.11 30.62
N GLY A 546 48.51 4.36 29.91
CA GLY A 546 48.63 4.11 28.46
C GLY A 546 49.72 3.14 28.04
N PHE A 547 50.29 2.34 28.93
CA PHE A 547 51.29 1.31 28.64
C PHE A 547 50.65 0.03 28.17
N ALA A 548 51.37 -0.73 27.35
CA ALA A 548 51.00 -2.11 27.07
C ALA A 548 51.12 -2.96 28.34
N ALA A 549 50.20 -3.93 28.51
CA ALA A 549 50.26 -4.84 29.65
C ALA A 549 51.60 -5.63 29.63
N GLY A 550 52.28 -5.71 30.76
CA GLY A 550 53.53 -6.44 30.88
C GLY A 550 54.56 -5.76 31.79
N ALA A 551 55.76 -6.32 31.89
CA ALA A 551 56.80 -5.84 32.73
C ALA A 551 57.40 -4.53 32.18
N VAL A 552 57.60 -3.54 33.05
CA VAL A 552 58.28 -2.26 32.78
C VAL A 552 59.42 -2.07 33.79
N SER A 553 60.50 -1.51 33.32
CA SER A 553 61.58 -1.05 34.20
C SER A 553 61.64 0.46 34.21
N VAL A 554 61.91 1.05 35.40
CA VAL A 554 61.97 2.50 35.62
C VAL A 554 63.35 2.87 36.03
N GLU A 555 63.94 3.86 35.38
CA GLU A 555 65.23 4.43 35.64
C GLU A 555 65.15 5.93 35.86
N ILE A 556 66.09 6.46 36.59
CA ILE A 556 66.35 7.90 36.63
C ILE A 556 67.58 8.23 35.79
N HIS A 557 67.43 9.23 34.92
CA HIS A 557 68.48 9.69 34.02
C HIS A 557 68.91 11.11 34.30
N SER A 558 70.07 11.37 34.56
CA SER A 558 71.16 12.23 34.20
C SER A 558 72.45 11.37 34.13
N THR A 559 72.65 10.45 35.07
CA THR A 559 73.42 9.25 34.97
C THR A 559 72.47 8.09 35.20
N PRO A 560 72.24 7.22 34.21
CA PRO A 560 71.21 6.16 34.31
C PRO A 560 71.39 5.29 35.55
N GLN A 561 70.32 5.23 36.39
CA GLN A 561 70.27 4.35 37.57
C GLN A 561 68.89 3.69 37.66
N ALA A 562 68.86 2.42 37.88
CA ALA A 562 67.58 1.69 38.03
C ALA A 562 66.86 2.07 39.33
N LEU A 563 65.57 2.40 39.19
CA LEU A 563 64.70 2.64 40.32
C LEU A 563 63.86 1.42 40.68
N GLY A 564 63.67 0.49 39.76
CA GLY A 564 62.91 -0.75 39.98
C GLY A 564 62.11 -1.21 38.77
N THR A 565 61.33 -2.23 38.98
CA THR A 565 60.41 -2.80 37.95
C THR A 565 58.98 -2.78 38.50
N ALA A 566 58.01 -2.68 37.55
CA ALA A 566 56.58 -2.81 37.82
C ALA A 566 55.94 -3.65 36.72
N THR A 567 54.71 -4.06 36.90
CA THR A 567 53.88 -4.66 35.88
C THR A 567 52.76 -3.74 35.52
N ALA A 568 52.70 -3.32 34.24
CA ALA A 568 51.55 -2.59 33.73
C ALA A 568 50.36 -3.54 33.62
N ALA A 569 49.25 -3.14 34.20
CA ALA A 569 47.98 -3.87 34.18
C ALA A 569 47.34 -3.85 32.78
N PRO A 570 46.33 -4.70 32.49
CA PRO A 570 45.63 -4.70 31.22
C PRO A 570 44.98 -3.37 30.83
N ASP A 571 44.62 -2.52 31.81
CA ASP A 571 44.12 -1.17 31.61
C ASP A 571 45.20 -0.16 31.21
N GLY A 572 46.46 -0.57 31.24
CA GLY A 572 47.63 0.24 30.89
C GLY A 572 48.20 1.07 32.01
N THR A 573 47.84 0.80 33.27
CA THR A 573 48.36 1.53 34.42
C THR A 573 49.38 0.73 35.20
N PHE A 574 50.35 1.43 35.78
CA PHE A 574 51.23 0.89 36.79
C PHE A 574 51.58 1.94 37.83
N THR A 575 52.06 1.47 38.98
CA THR A 575 52.61 2.30 40.04
C THR A 575 53.86 1.65 40.62
N LEU A 576 54.96 2.40 40.64
CA LEU A 576 56.20 2.00 41.26
C LEU A 576 56.54 2.98 42.41
N ARG A 577 56.76 2.48 43.60
CA ARG A 577 57.38 3.23 44.67
C ARG A 577 58.89 2.95 44.69
N ALA A 578 59.68 3.96 44.65
CA ALA A 578 61.15 3.86 44.65
C ALA A 578 61.79 4.92 45.55
N THR A 579 62.94 4.58 46.08
CA THR A 579 63.81 5.58 46.78
C THR A 579 64.86 6.09 45.82
N LEU A 580 64.97 7.39 45.70
CA LEU A 580 65.97 8.02 44.85
C LEU A 580 67.35 7.77 45.40
N PRO A 581 68.34 7.43 44.57
CA PRO A 581 69.73 7.24 44.98
C PRO A 581 70.27 8.51 45.68
N THR A 582 70.99 8.34 46.83
CA THR A 582 71.56 9.44 47.63
C THR A 582 72.72 10.13 46.91
N SER A 583 73.29 9.51 45.84
CA SER A 583 74.38 10.01 45.04
C SER A 583 73.96 10.97 43.95
N LEU A 584 72.63 11.19 43.76
CA LEU A 584 72.12 12.11 42.71
C LEU A 584 72.39 13.58 43.12
N PRO A 585 72.87 14.41 42.18
CA PRO A 585 72.97 15.82 42.44
C PRO A 585 71.54 16.48 42.44
N SER A 586 71.39 17.61 43.11
CA SER A 586 70.22 18.45 42.90
C SER A 586 70.21 19.02 41.48
N GLY A 587 69.03 19.19 40.87
CA GLY A 587 68.89 19.73 39.52
C GLY A 587 67.95 18.91 38.63
N ALA A 588 68.08 19.09 37.35
CA ALA A 588 67.20 18.45 36.34
C ALA A 588 67.57 16.97 36.11
N HIS A 589 66.59 16.12 36.19
CA HIS A 589 66.65 14.68 35.89
C HIS A 589 65.46 14.25 35.06
N SER A 590 65.45 13.02 34.59
CA SER A 590 64.28 12.44 33.93
C SER A 590 63.98 11.06 34.51
N ILE A 591 62.75 10.77 34.76
CA ILE A 591 62.29 9.39 34.94
C ILE A 591 61.99 8.81 33.58
N VAL A 592 62.56 7.64 33.28
CA VAL A 592 62.46 6.93 32.00
C VAL A 592 61.91 5.54 32.27
N VAL A 593 60.95 5.13 31.46
CA VAL A 593 60.30 3.79 31.54
C VAL A 593 60.58 3.04 30.28
N PHE A 594 61.07 1.82 30.45
CA PHE A 594 61.36 0.90 29.38
C PHE A 594 60.45 -0.30 29.45
N ALA A 595 60.08 -0.81 28.28
CA ALA A 595 59.44 -2.11 28.12
C ALA A 595 60.24 -2.91 27.10
N GLY A 596 60.61 -4.16 27.43
CA GLY A 596 61.45 -4.97 26.56
C GLY A 596 62.80 -4.34 26.18
N GLY A 597 63.32 -3.46 26.99
CA GLY A 597 64.58 -2.76 26.74
C GLY A 597 64.49 -1.53 25.82
N VAL A 598 63.28 -1.16 25.40
CA VAL A 598 63.01 0.05 24.60
C VAL A 598 62.40 1.14 25.48
N GLU A 599 62.87 2.36 25.36
CA GLU A 599 62.30 3.53 26.03
C GLU A 599 60.89 3.79 25.51
N ILE A 600 59.90 3.77 26.41
CA ILE A 600 58.49 3.94 26.08
C ILE A 600 57.96 5.30 26.46
N ALA A 601 58.44 5.82 27.60
CA ALA A 601 58.02 7.13 28.09
C ALA A 601 59.10 7.80 28.95
N ARG A 602 59.14 9.12 28.95
CA ARG A 602 60.08 9.92 29.70
C ARG A 602 59.34 11.13 30.29
N THR A 603 59.63 11.47 31.56
CA THR A 603 59.15 12.69 32.16
C THR A 603 60.29 13.37 32.90
N ALA A 604 60.38 14.71 32.79
CA ALA A 604 61.38 15.50 33.50
C ALA A 604 60.95 15.70 34.96
N ILE A 605 61.92 15.63 35.87
CA ILE A 605 61.80 16.01 37.28
C ILE A 605 62.93 16.93 37.69
N ALA A 606 62.72 17.69 38.74
CA ALA A 606 63.78 18.53 39.35
C ALA A 606 63.97 18.10 40.81
N LEU A 607 65.21 17.71 41.16
CA LEU A 607 65.54 17.35 42.53
C LEU A 607 66.03 18.63 43.31
N THR A 608 65.45 18.85 44.49
CA THR A 608 65.94 19.79 45.42
C THR A 608 67.12 19.23 46.22
N ALA A 609 67.88 20.08 46.95
CA ALA A 609 68.91 19.57 47.85
C ALA A 609 68.25 18.70 48.94
N ALA A 610 69.00 17.64 49.37
CA ALA A 610 68.55 16.85 50.51
C ALA A 610 68.34 17.75 51.77
N PRO A 611 67.26 17.45 52.53
CA PRO A 611 67.13 18.14 53.81
C PRO A 611 68.43 17.96 54.67
N ASP A 612 69.03 19.01 55.18
CA ASP A 612 70.14 18.91 56.12
C ASP A 612 69.58 18.20 57.40
N ASP A 613 70.13 17.07 57.74
CA ASP A 613 69.93 16.45 59.04
C ASP A 613 70.58 17.37 60.10
N GLY A 614 69.77 18.27 60.64
CA GLY A 614 70.14 19.26 61.63
C GLY A 614 70.77 18.66 62.93
N SER A 615 72.11 18.59 62.98
CA SER A 615 72.85 18.48 64.24
C SER A 615 73.94 19.53 64.26
N GLY A 616 73.67 20.66 64.94
CA GLY A 616 74.72 21.69 65.23
C GLY A 616 74.22 23.06 65.53
N ALA A 617 73.98 23.28 66.78
CA ALA A 617 73.83 24.45 67.55
C ALA A 617 74.31 25.81 67.00
N GLY A 618 73.54 26.90 67.28
CA GLY A 618 74.13 28.13 67.73
C GLY A 618 73.80 29.39 67.00
N ALA A 619 72.87 30.11 67.59
CA ALA A 619 72.96 31.57 67.92
C ALA A 619 72.79 32.63 66.88
N THR A 620 71.71 33.31 67.06
CA THR A 620 71.56 34.81 67.28
C THR A 620 71.46 35.76 66.05
N SER A 621 70.32 36.36 66.13
CA SER A 621 70.00 37.76 65.94
C SER A 621 69.91 38.39 64.51
N GLY A 622 68.81 38.89 64.24
CA GLY A 622 68.58 40.35 64.16
C GLY A 622 68.02 40.82 62.84
N GLY A 623 66.80 41.32 62.92
CA GLY A 623 66.38 42.48 62.17
C GLY A 623 66.09 42.31 60.70
N GLY A 624 64.90 42.42 60.36
CA GLY A 624 64.11 43.62 60.22
C GLY A 624 63.65 43.85 58.80
N LEU A 625 62.39 43.91 58.68
CA LEU A 625 61.60 44.76 57.76
C LEU A 625 61.65 44.54 56.24
N ALA A 626 60.56 44.25 55.77
CA ALA A 626 59.52 45.00 55.06
C ALA A 626 59.59 45.01 53.54
N ALA A 627 58.59 44.53 53.03
CA ALA A 627 57.54 45.11 52.16
C ALA A 627 57.85 45.29 50.68
N THR A 628 56.71 44.95 50.03
CA THR A 628 56.14 45.49 48.77
C THR A 628 56.61 44.81 47.51
N GLY A 629 55.68 44.20 46.83
CA GLY A 629 54.63 44.69 45.99
C GLY A 629 54.79 44.13 44.58
N GLY A 630 53.94 43.35 44.16
CA GLY A 630 53.31 43.06 42.90
C GLY A 630 54.09 43.32 41.60
N PRO A 631 53.47 43.04 40.46
CA PRO A 631 52.30 42.18 40.15
C PRO A 631 52.59 41.09 39.17
N GLY A 632 51.63 40.15 39.08
CA GLY A 632 51.66 39.03 38.22
C GLY A 632 51.47 39.27 36.71
N ILE A 633 51.88 38.33 35.94
CA ILE A 633 51.55 38.23 34.55
C ILE A 633 50.98 36.86 34.34
N PRO A 634 49.81 36.74 33.62
CA PRO A 634 49.10 35.49 33.52
C PRO A 634 49.65 34.55 32.39
N ILE A 635 49.68 33.29 32.69
CA ILE A 635 49.96 32.24 31.70
C ILE A 635 48.68 32.00 30.90
N ILE A 636 48.79 32.18 29.57
CA ILE A 636 47.73 31.89 28.60
C ILE A 636 47.60 30.39 28.44
N ALA A 637 46.50 29.85 28.91
CA ALA A 637 46.06 28.47 28.53
C ALA A 637 45.25 28.58 27.24
N LEU A 638 45.74 27.98 26.16
CA LEU A 638 44.99 27.78 24.93
C LEU A 638 43.98 26.61 25.14
N GLY A 639 42.73 26.98 25.39
CA GLY A 639 41.60 26.06 25.31
C GLY A 639 41.05 26.06 23.91
N ALA A 640 40.95 24.89 23.32
CA ALA A 640 40.26 24.67 22.04
C ALA A 640 38.75 24.88 22.21
N ALA A 641 38.22 25.91 21.55
CA ALA A 641 36.78 26.18 21.50
C ALA A 641 36.13 25.32 20.46
N ALA A 642 35.19 24.50 20.88
CA ALA A 642 34.23 23.85 20.00
C ALA A 642 33.19 24.88 19.52
N LEU A 643 33.12 25.12 18.22
CA LEU A 643 32.08 25.95 17.60
C LEU A 643 30.80 25.13 17.42
N LEU A 644 29.80 25.44 18.21
CA LEU A 644 28.40 25.10 17.95
C LEU A 644 27.81 26.18 17.02
N LEU A 645 27.54 25.80 15.78
CA LEU A 645 26.75 26.61 14.86
C LEU A 645 25.27 26.22 14.99
N LEU A 646 24.54 27.01 15.73
CA LEU A 646 23.09 27.12 15.68
C LEU A 646 22.71 28.05 14.52
N GLY A 647 22.17 27.50 13.45
CA GLY A 647 21.56 28.26 12.37
C GLY A 647 20.16 28.73 12.78
N GLY A 648 20.05 29.99 13.18
CA GLY A 648 18.77 30.63 13.40
C GLY A 648 18.13 31.07 12.09
N ALA A 649 16.89 30.69 11.89
CA ALA A 649 16.03 31.16 10.83
C ALA A 649 15.68 32.63 11.04
N ALA A 650 15.96 33.46 10.05
CA ALA A 650 15.47 34.83 9.98
C ALA A 650 14.20 34.87 9.14
N LEU A 651 13.07 35.09 9.79
CA LEU A 651 11.83 35.55 9.19
C LEU A 651 12.00 37.01 8.75
N LEU A 652 11.77 37.32 7.49
CA LEU A 652 11.50 38.68 7.05
C LEU A 652 10.17 38.75 6.33
N LEU A 653 9.21 39.31 7.04
CA LEU A 653 7.97 39.87 6.57
C LEU A 653 8.22 40.91 5.45
N ARG A 654 7.51 40.75 4.33
CA ARG A 654 7.14 41.92 3.50
C ARG A 654 5.68 41.84 3.10
N ARG A 655 4.91 42.71 3.73
CA ARG A 655 3.58 43.15 3.32
C ARG A 655 3.68 44.08 2.11
N ARG A 656 2.67 44.04 1.30
CA ARG A 656 1.98 45.06 0.48
C ARG A 656 1.74 44.51 -0.93
N SER A 657 0.64 44.55 -1.50
CA SER A 657 -0.68 45.18 -1.48
C SER A 657 -1.11 45.46 -2.91
N ARG A 658 -2.41 45.21 -3.24
CA ARG A 658 -3.18 45.69 -4.41
C ARG A 658 -2.87 44.99 -5.75
N ALA A 659 -3.85 44.38 -6.45
CA ALA A 659 -5.19 44.86 -6.76
C ALA A 659 -6.15 43.63 -6.87
#